data_4b1c62ab25896302f9cb07504df8f0ac
#
_entry.id   4b1c62ab25896302f9cb07504df8f0ac
#
_cell.length_a   1.000
_cell.length_b   1.000
_cell.length_c   1.000
_cell.angle_alpha   90.00
_cell.angle_beta   90.00
_cell.angle_gamma   90.00
#
_symmetry.space_group_name_H-M   'P 1'
#
loop_
_entity.id
_entity.type
_entity.pdbx_description
1 polymer ?
#
loop_
_entity_poly.entity_id
_entity_poly.type
_entity_poly.pdbx_seq_one_letter_code
_entity_poly.pdbx_strand_id
1 'polypeptide(L)'
;MGILALPLVVAAVALSGEARSFWTTVQGPQLQPAQVQVRARLVGEGRTLEIFQEEGYRFSSLGEADEADQIASAVKTFDEVIFPREVALFGPCPDNDANGKVIVLLTRNAAPAGTFFPFDEMPEQEALRFGFRSNGGEILYHTFEQQGNHESWNLHGLAETFHRLLHYARDPRETAWSIVLGDYMPFMCDLASARLLWGDFDPMGASHSASDPWQGRGWSLLFIQYLRDRLGADSLRNLVAHPENGLSGVARLLAESGDRRTAADFLADFAMACWLDDARVGDGRFAFSSVVPPRPLLAARAVASRPTSGAVDVGVGGMAFVMVDIDDQRPFPLALQGDPSTRWAGRAVVLKERGPDREIPLGFDGGGVAHVDLSPLSAGDRLVVAVAAVPGDYPMFDRRTLLLRWGIGWVPHVPADQGRGLLNSLVRKALPDGGSAARTRLMATVERLGGVASEAPAVATRYAWAPGAASVVQVLDQEAGRRGLPVRHETFVRRASNGAEQEWSNVVVHLPGSDARRWPVVLAAHWDGARSDLADSYLRALNLNDNAAGVAVVLEAAGAISRMPHRAPILAVFLAGGYQDAAGARAFLERLDGKLTAWVEVDGIGIPERWPWSLDVHLQGTGIGKFPWSVNQGFRHVGLIAKTQSEIVAPHTGGSVAAARGVPTLILRTRMGVEAEDLNLPTEVEREKLSADLMVLLTKVLANAAVNLAGAP
;
A
#
# COMPACT_ATOMS: atom_id res chain seq x y z
N MET A 1 -62.02 15.39 23.74
CA MET A 1 -61.07 14.32 24.07
C MET A 1 -59.67 14.89 23.87
N GLY A 2 -59.07 15.33 24.96
CA GLY A 2 -57.76 15.97 24.95
C GLY A 2 -56.67 14.89 25.06
N ILE A 3 -55.72 14.94 24.15
CA ILE A 3 -54.50 14.15 24.22
C ILE A 3 -53.50 14.96 25.04
N LEU A 4 -53.22 14.47 26.25
CA LEU A 4 -52.15 14.97 27.10
C LEU A 4 -50.81 14.55 26.48
N ALA A 5 -50.08 15.55 26.00
CA ALA A 5 -48.64 15.37 25.69
C ALA A 5 -47.87 15.37 27.02
N LEU A 6 -47.31 14.24 27.38
CA LEU A 6 -46.33 14.18 28.46
C LEU A 6 -45.01 14.80 27.94
N PRO A 7 -44.41 15.75 28.65
CA PRO A 7 -43.07 16.21 28.34
C PRO A 7 -42.07 15.11 28.72
N LEU A 8 -41.29 14.68 27.76
CA LEU A 8 -40.08 13.89 28.00
C LEU A 8 -39.10 14.79 28.78
N VAL A 9 -39.03 14.61 30.08
CA VAL A 9 -37.97 15.20 30.90
C VAL A 9 -36.72 14.39 30.62
N VAL A 10 -35.87 14.89 29.73
CA VAL A 10 -34.49 14.43 29.63
C VAL A 10 -33.79 14.91 30.90
N ALA A 11 -33.72 14.07 31.91
CA ALA A 11 -32.86 14.29 33.06
C ALA A 11 -31.43 14.31 32.57
N ALA A 12 -30.78 15.46 32.59
CA ALA A 12 -29.33 15.57 32.53
C ALA A 12 -28.78 14.91 33.79
N VAL A 13 -28.55 13.61 33.73
CA VAL A 13 -27.81 12.90 34.77
C VAL A 13 -26.37 13.38 34.64
N ALA A 14 -25.89 14.12 35.61
CA ALA A 14 -24.48 14.37 35.82
C ALA A 14 -23.83 13.00 36.09
N LEU A 15 -23.37 12.33 35.04
CA LEU A 15 -22.64 11.10 35.12
C LEU A 15 -21.29 11.41 35.78
N SER A 16 -21.21 11.26 37.13
CA SER A 16 -19.94 11.10 37.84
C SER A 16 -19.41 9.70 37.52
N GLY A 17 -19.15 9.43 36.23
CA GLY A 17 -18.73 8.13 35.76
C GLY A 17 -17.35 7.78 36.27
N GLU A 18 -17.14 6.52 36.61
CA GLU A 18 -15.83 5.96 36.94
C GLU A 18 -14.84 6.26 35.79
N ALA A 19 -13.68 6.80 36.14
CA ALA A 19 -12.64 7.04 35.17
C ALA A 19 -11.98 5.71 34.83
N ARG A 20 -11.96 5.35 33.55
CA ARG A 20 -11.29 4.16 32.99
C ARG A 20 -9.98 4.58 32.32
N SER A 21 -9.00 3.70 32.35
CA SER A 21 -7.73 3.90 31.66
C SER A 21 -7.71 3.13 30.35
N PHE A 22 -7.26 3.80 29.29
CA PHE A 22 -7.16 3.22 27.94
C PHE A 22 -5.74 3.39 27.39
N TRP A 23 -5.29 2.42 26.67
CA TRP A 23 -4.11 2.54 25.83
C TRP A 23 -4.51 3.23 24.53
N THR A 24 -3.80 4.27 24.14
CA THR A 24 -3.97 4.95 22.85
C THR A 24 -2.64 5.10 22.15
N THR A 25 -2.66 5.12 20.84
CA THR A 25 -1.43 5.25 20.04
C THR A 25 -1.17 6.71 19.74
N VAL A 26 0.02 7.17 20.05
CA VAL A 26 0.52 8.51 19.71
C VAL A 26 1.58 8.40 18.62
N GLN A 27 1.62 9.35 17.71
CA GLN A 27 2.75 9.50 16.82
C GLN A 27 3.94 10.02 17.61
N GLY A 28 4.90 9.15 17.87
CA GLY A 28 6.16 9.53 18.48
C GLY A 28 7.08 10.28 17.50
N PRO A 29 8.18 10.87 18.00
CA PRO A 29 9.23 11.37 17.14
C PRO A 29 9.67 10.27 16.15
N GLN A 30 9.83 10.61 14.88
CA GLN A 30 10.26 9.69 13.81
C GLN A 30 9.18 8.75 13.27
N LEU A 31 7.89 9.17 13.25
CA LEU A 31 6.77 8.38 12.72
C LEU A 31 6.57 7.02 13.43
N GLN A 32 7.13 6.84 14.61
CA GLN A 32 6.93 5.62 15.38
C GLN A 32 5.73 5.78 16.30
N PRO A 33 4.72 4.92 16.14
CA PRO A 33 3.63 4.92 17.07
C PRO A 33 4.12 4.35 18.42
N ALA A 34 3.91 5.12 19.45
CA ALA A 34 4.08 4.70 20.82
C ALA A 34 2.70 4.60 21.47
N GLN A 35 2.50 3.61 22.32
CA GLN A 35 1.28 3.59 23.11
C GLN A 35 1.49 4.34 24.43
N VAL A 36 0.51 5.16 24.75
CA VAL A 36 0.42 5.86 26.04
C VAL A 36 -0.89 5.50 26.71
N GLN A 37 -0.88 5.48 28.03
CA GLN A 37 -2.10 5.27 28.78
C GLN A 37 -2.75 6.63 29.07
N VAL A 38 -4.00 6.77 28.69
CA VAL A 38 -4.82 7.93 28.99
C VAL A 38 -5.95 7.57 29.96
N ARG A 39 -6.30 8.52 30.79
CA ARG A 39 -7.45 8.38 31.67
C ARG A 39 -8.65 9.09 31.06
N ALA A 40 -9.80 8.42 30.99
CA ALA A 40 -10.99 8.95 30.35
C ALA A 40 -12.23 8.70 31.21
N ARG A 41 -13.22 9.58 31.10
CA ARG A 41 -14.48 9.51 31.80
C ARG A 41 -15.62 9.21 30.85
N LEU A 42 -16.59 8.44 31.30
CA LEU A 42 -17.83 8.22 30.57
C LEU A 42 -18.60 9.53 30.46
N VAL A 43 -18.85 9.98 29.23
CA VAL A 43 -19.56 11.24 28.92
C VAL A 43 -20.84 11.03 28.12
N GLY A 44 -21.02 9.85 27.51
CA GLY A 44 -22.21 9.47 26.78
C GLY A 44 -22.46 7.97 26.85
N GLU A 45 -23.70 7.57 27.02
CA GLU A 45 -24.09 6.18 27.08
C GLU A 45 -25.39 5.95 26.32
N GLY A 46 -25.38 4.97 25.42
CA GLY A 46 -26.50 4.50 24.66
C GLY A 46 -26.78 3.02 24.88
N ARG A 47 -27.60 2.45 24.02
CA ARG A 47 -27.91 1.03 24.03
C ARG A 47 -26.74 0.18 23.56
N THR A 48 -26.04 0.63 22.52
CA THR A 48 -24.97 -0.08 21.84
C THR A 48 -23.65 0.70 21.81
N LEU A 49 -23.59 1.90 22.42
CA LEU A 49 -22.45 2.79 22.44
C LEU A 49 -22.14 3.32 23.83
N GLU A 50 -20.86 3.33 24.19
CA GLU A 50 -20.31 4.10 25.30
C GLU A 50 -19.27 5.08 24.77
N ILE A 51 -19.33 6.34 25.24
CA ILE A 51 -18.39 7.38 24.86
C ILE A 51 -17.57 7.79 26.08
N PHE A 52 -16.28 7.52 26.02
CA PHE A 52 -15.31 7.98 27.00
C PHE A 52 -14.52 9.16 26.44
N GLN A 53 -14.28 10.15 27.27
CA GLN A 53 -13.51 11.34 26.91
C GLN A 53 -12.24 11.43 27.76
N GLU A 54 -11.09 11.59 27.11
CA GLU A 54 -9.81 11.77 27.77
C GLU A 54 -9.85 12.95 28.72
N GLU A 55 -9.35 12.78 29.95
CA GLU A 55 -9.30 13.85 30.94
C GLU A 55 -8.48 15.05 30.45
N GLY A 56 -9.09 16.23 30.52
CA GLY A 56 -8.46 17.47 30.03
C GLY A 56 -8.51 17.67 28.51
N TYR A 57 -9.18 16.79 27.75
CA TYR A 57 -9.48 16.98 26.34
C TYR A 57 -10.94 17.44 26.19
N ARG A 58 -11.14 18.58 25.58
CA ARG A 58 -12.47 19.19 25.36
C ARG A 58 -12.50 19.93 24.04
N PHE A 59 -13.68 20.20 23.53
CA PHE A 59 -13.87 21.16 22.45
C PHE A 59 -13.32 22.53 22.84
N SER A 60 -12.44 23.07 22.04
CA SER A 60 -11.85 24.39 22.35
C SER A 60 -12.79 25.54 21.99
N SER A 61 -13.75 25.31 21.09
CA SER A 61 -14.64 26.34 20.52
C SER A 61 -16.10 26.24 20.97
N LEU A 62 -16.49 25.19 21.71
CA LEU A 62 -17.86 24.96 22.16
C LEU A 62 -17.99 25.15 23.66
N GLY A 63 -19.17 25.60 24.08
CA GLY A 63 -19.59 25.55 25.47
C GLY A 63 -19.90 24.13 25.94
N GLU A 64 -19.87 23.88 27.25
CA GLU A 64 -20.15 22.55 27.82
C GLU A 64 -21.55 22.01 27.43
N ALA A 65 -22.53 22.85 27.25
CA ALA A 65 -23.87 22.46 26.82
C ALA A 65 -23.87 21.98 25.35
N ASP A 66 -23.20 22.70 24.46
CA ASP A 66 -23.12 22.36 23.05
C ASP A 66 -22.34 21.05 22.84
N GLU A 67 -21.27 20.82 23.63
CA GLU A 67 -20.51 19.57 23.65
C GLU A 67 -21.38 18.39 24.08
N ALA A 68 -22.16 18.55 25.14
CA ALA A 68 -23.08 17.52 25.63
C ALA A 68 -24.17 17.18 24.59
N ASP A 69 -24.69 18.19 23.89
CA ASP A 69 -25.68 18.00 22.82
C ASP A 69 -25.09 17.22 21.62
N GLN A 70 -23.86 17.50 21.25
CA GLN A 70 -23.17 16.74 20.18
C GLN A 70 -22.92 15.29 20.58
N ILE A 71 -22.49 15.05 21.81
CA ILE A 71 -22.30 13.71 22.36
C ILE A 71 -23.64 12.94 22.36
N ALA A 72 -24.71 13.57 22.86
CA ALA A 72 -26.03 12.95 22.86
C ALA A 72 -26.57 12.66 21.45
N SER A 73 -26.32 13.57 20.51
CA SER A 73 -26.67 13.38 19.10
C SER A 73 -25.87 12.20 18.47
N ALA A 74 -24.59 12.07 18.80
CA ALA A 74 -23.76 10.97 18.30
C ALA A 74 -24.23 9.62 18.85
N VAL A 75 -24.51 9.53 20.15
CA VAL A 75 -25.09 8.33 20.78
C VAL A 75 -26.38 7.93 20.08
N LYS A 76 -27.30 8.89 19.92
CA LYS A 76 -28.59 8.64 19.27
C LYS A 76 -28.40 8.18 17.82
N THR A 77 -27.57 8.86 17.04
CA THR A 77 -27.33 8.51 15.64
C THR A 77 -26.70 7.13 15.51
N PHE A 78 -25.77 6.79 16.39
CA PHE A 78 -25.16 5.46 16.39
C PHE A 78 -26.20 4.38 16.71
N ASP A 79 -26.94 4.50 17.78
CA ASP A 79 -27.94 3.50 18.22
C ASP A 79 -29.12 3.33 17.26
N GLU A 80 -29.57 4.41 16.62
CA GLU A 80 -30.76 4.40 15.79
C GLU A 80 -30.47 4.20 14.29
N VAL A 81 -29.27 4.56 13.82
CA VAL A 81 -28.93 4.58 12.38
C VAL A 81 -27.70 3.76 12.07
N ILE A 82 -26.52 4.09 12.62
CA ILE A 82 -25.25 3.49 12.21
C ILE A 82 -25.23 2.01 12.57
N PHE A 83 -25.32 1.70 13.85
CA PHE A 83 -25.22 0.33 14.35
C PHE A 83 -26.22 -0.63 13.68
N PRO A 84 -27.53 -0.36 13.66
CA PRO A 84 -28.49 -1.30 13.09
C PRO A 84 -28.30 -1.49 11.57
N ARG A 85 -27.91 -0.46 10.83
CA ARG A 85 -27.72 -0.57 9.39
C ARG A 85 -26.45 -1.36 9.04
N GLU A 86 -25.35 -1.07 9.71
CA GLU A 86 -24.09 -1.75 9.41
C GLU A 86 -24.10 -3.20 9.89
N VAL A 87 -24.65 -3.47 11.07
CA VAL A 87 -24.84 -4.85 11.56
C VAL A 87 -25.78 -5.65 10.65
N ALA A 88 -26.83 -5.02 10.10
CA ALA A 88 -27.68 -5.68 9.12
C ALA A 88 -26.96 -6.02 7.83
N LEU A 89 -26.00 -5.18 7.41
CA LEU A 89 -25.20 -5.39 6.19
C LEU A 89 -24.07 -6.41 6.41
N PHE A 90 -23.33 -6.30 7.50
CA PHE A 90 -22.06 -7.01 7.67
C PHE A 90 -22.10 -8.10 8.75
N GLY A 91 -23.21 -8.22 9.46
CA GLY A 91 -23.40 -9.22 10.52
C GLY A 91 -23.12 -8.64 11.92
N PRO A 92 -23.23 -9.47 12.98
CA PRO A 92 -23.16 -9.03 14.36
C PRO A 92 -21.79 -8.40 14.68
N CYS A 93 -21.84 -7.33 15.49
CA CYS A 93 -20.65 -6.75 16.09
C CYS A 93 -19.97 -7.80 17.00
N PRO A 94 -18.64 -7.89 17.02
CA PRO A 94 -17.95 -8.62 18.07
C PRO A 94 -18.31 -8.03 19.45
N ASP A 95 -18.08 -8.79 20.50
CA ASP A 95 -18.35 -8.40 21.90
C ASP A 95 -17.30 -9.10 22.78
N ASN A 96 -16.04 -8.67 22.66
CA ASN A 96 -14.89 -9.30 23.26
C ASN A 96 -14.82 -9.08 24.78
N ASP A 97 -15.33 -7.95 25.25
CA ASP A 97 -15.39 -7.61 26.67
C ASP A 97 -16.74 -7.95 27.34
N ALA A 98 -17.66 -8.53 26.58
CA ALA A 98 -18.99 -8.96 27.02
C ALA A 98 -19.85 -7.84 27.64
N ASN A 99 -19.67 -6.59 27.18
CA ASN A 99 -20.45 -5.44 27.62
C ASN A 99 -21.64 -5.13 26.71
N GLY A 100 -21.69 -5.74 25.49
CA GLY A 100 -22.71 -5.54 24.47
C GLY A 100 -22.66 -4.16 23.81
N LYS A 101 -21.57 -3.42 23.94
CA LYS A 101 -21.43 -2.05 23.46
C LYS A 101 -20.12 -1.80 22.78
N VAL A 102 -20.13 -0.93 21.80
CA VAL A 102 -18.92 -0.35 21.20
C VAL A 102 -18.46 0.84 22.05
N ILE A 103 -17.18 0.95 22.28
CA ILE A 103 -16.58 2.07 23.01
C ILE A 103 -16.01 3.08 22.01
N VAL A 104 -16.39 4.34 22.14
CA VAL A 104 -15.69 5.45 21.48
C VAL A 104 -14.82 6.15 22.50
N LEU A 105 -13.53 6.22 22.24
CA LEU A 105 -12.60 7.03 23.01
C LEU A 105 -12.32 8.34 22.29
N LEU A 106 -12.86 9.44 22.86
CA LEU A 106 -12.53 10.80 22.44
C LEU A 106 -11.17 11.19 23.00
N THR A 107 -10.18 11.32 22.12
CA THR A 107 -8.80 11.59 22.51
C THR A 107 -8.11 12.50 21.50
N ARG A 108 -7.17 13.32 21.97
CA ARG A 108 -6.31 14.14 21.11
C ARG A 108 -5.37 13.34 20.21
N ASN A 109 -5.26 12.05 20.47
CA ASN A 109 -4.33 11.15 19.80
C ASN A 109 -4.97 10.40 18.62
N ALA A 110 -6.26 10.60 18.36
CA ALA A 110 -6.95 10.00 17.22
C ALA A 110 -6.80 10.88 15.96
N ALA A 111 -6.94 10.23 14.78
CA ALA A 111 -7.08 10.96 13.52
C ALA A 111 -8.44 11.68 13.45
N PRO A 112 -8.56 12.81 12.71
CA PRO A 112 -9.82 13.53 12.57
C PRO A 112 -10.99 12.68 12.04
N ALA A 113 -10.72 11.79 11.09
CA ALA A 113 -11.71 10.86 10.55
C ALA A 113 -12.01 9.67 11.47
N GLY A 114 -11.32 9.58 12.61
CA GLY A 114 -11.38 8.42 13.50
C GLY A 114 -10.35 7.36 13.13
N THR A 115 -10.14 6.43 14.05
CA THR A 115 -9.19 5.32 13.91
C THR A 115 -9.75 4.09 14.61
N PHE A 116 -9.50 2.93 14.02
CA PHE A 116 -9.72 1.62 14.62
C PHE A 116 -8.37 0.89 14.69
N PHE A 117 -8.10 0.23 15.80
CA PHE A 117 -6.87 -0.55 15.97
C PHE A 117 -7.19 -2.03 16.21
N PRO A 118 -6.82 -2.92 15.29
CA PRO A 118 -7.11 -4.35 15.40
C PRO A 118 -6.59 -5.02 16.68
N PHE A 119 -5.54 -4.49 17.30
CA PHE A 119 -4.98 -5.08 18.52
C PHE A 119 -5.90 -4.96 19.74
N ASP A 120 -6.90 -4.07 19.70
CA ASP A 120 -7.91 -3.98 20.75
C ASP A 120 -8.91 -5.15 20.71
N GLU A 121 -9.10 -5.74 19.52
CA GLU A 121 -9.88 -6.97 19.33
C GLU A 121 -9.13 -8.24 19.78
N MET A 122 -7.83 -8.13 20.06
CA MET A 122 -6.98 -9.26 20.42
C MET A 122 -6.89 -9.44 21.92
N PRO A 123 -6.72 -10.70 22.42
CA PRO A 123 -6.26 -10.92 23.78
C PRO A 123 -4.94 -10.19 24.05
N GLU A 124 -4.78 -9.63 25.26
CA GLU A 124 -3.58 -8.87 25.65
C GLU A 124 -2.27 -9.63 25.35
N GLN A 125 -2.23 -10.94 25.60
CA GLN A 125 -1.04 -11.76 25.32
C GLN A 125 -0.69 -11.83 23.84
N GLU A 126 -1.69 -11.75 22.95
CA GLU A 126 -1.50 -11.76 21.53
C GLU A 126 -1.07 -10.37 21.04
N ALA A 127 -1.73 -9.32 21.48
CA ALA A 127 -1.34 -7.94 21.17
C ALA A 127 0.11 -7.63 21.59
N LEU A 128 0.54 -8.15 22.73
CA LEU A 128 1.92 -8.02 23.22
C LEU A 128 2.96 -8.68 22.31
N ARG A 129 2.59 -9.73 21.54
CA ARG A 129 3.50 -10.34 20.56
C ARG A 129 3.84 -9.38 19.42
N PHE A 130 2.96 -8.42 19.16
CA PHE A 130 3.15 -7.35 18.17
C PHE A 130 3.71 -6.07 18.79
N GLY A 131 4.02 -6.07 20.07
CA GLY A 131 4.55 -4.91 20.79
C GLY A 131 3.50 -3.90 21.24
N PHE A 132 2.22 -4.33 21.29
CA PHE A 132 1.09 -3.49 21.69
C PHE A 132 0.40 -4.00 22.93
N ARG A 133 -0.25 -3.08 23.64
CA ARG A 133 -1.26 -3.36 24.64
C ARG A 133 -2.63 -3.37 23.97
N SER A 134 -3.46 -4.29 24.39
CA SER A 134 -4.88 -4.33 24.03
C SER A 134 -5.72 -3.65 25.10
N ASN A 135 -6.77 -3.00 24.69
CA ASN A 135 -7.82 -2.57 25.62
C ASN A 135 -8.88 -3.67 25.83
N GLY A 136 -8.84 -4.73 25.03
CA GLY A 136 -9.66 -5.93 25.17
C GLY A 136 -11.14 -5.71 24.88
N GLY A 137 -11.47 -4.87 23.87
CA GLY A 137 -12.85 -4.58 23.51
C GLY A 137 -12.95 -3.79 22.19
N GLU A 138 -14.19 -3.52 21.79
CA GLU A 138 -14.57 -2.86 20.55
C GLU A 138 -14.37 -1.34 20.66
N ILE A 139 -13.13 -0.86 20.36
CA ILE A 139 -12.77 0.53 20.61
C ILE A 139 -12.53 1.28 19.30
N LEU A 140 -13.24 2.40 19.15
CA LEU A 140 -13.08 3.39 18.09
C LEU A 140 -12.48 4.66 18.69
N TYR A 141 -11.43 5.16 18.08
CA TYR A 141 -10.72 6.35 18.53
C TYR A 141 -11.15 7.54 17.69
N HIS A 142 -11.62 8.59 18.33
CA HIS A 142 -12.06 9.79 17.66
C HIS A 142 -11.46 11.04 18.28
N THR A 143 -11.37 12.08 17.48
CA THR A 143 -11.07 13.44 17.90
C THR A 143 -12.14 14.38 17.35
N PHE A 144 -12.17 15.61 17.84
CA PHE A 144 -13.04 16.64 17.29
C PHE A 144 -12.41 17.22 16.02
N GLU A 145 -13.21 17.36 14.99
CA GLU A 145 -12.77 17.92 13.71
C GLU A 145 -12.94 19.44 13.72
N GLN A 146 -11.91 20.16 13.31
CA GLN A 146 -11.97 21.61 13.18
C GLN A 146 -12.48 21.97 11.79
N GLN A 147 -13.71 22.46 11.70
CA GLN A 147 -14.32 22.97 10.46
C GLN A 147 -14.38 24.51 10.52
N GLY A 148 -13.36 25.17 9.96
CA GLY A 148 -13.22 26.62 10.03
C GLY A 148 -13.04 27.09 11.50
N ASN A 149 -14.00 27.86 12.01
CA ASN A 149 -14.00 28.35 13.41
C ASN A 149 -14.84 27.50 14.37
N HIS A 150 -15.40 26.38 13.91
CA HIS A 150 -16.22 25.48 14.72
C HIS A 150 -15.60 24.09 14.77
N GLU A 151 -15.58 23.52 15.96
CA GLU A 151 -15.28 22.11 16.17
C GLU A 151 -16.60 21.34 16.18
N SER A 152 -16.65 20.21 15.50
CA SER A 152 -17.81 19.33 15.49
C SER A 152 -17.38 17.87 15.52
N TRP A 153 -18.27 16.99 15.96
CA TRP A 153 -18.01 15.57 15.83
C TRP A 153 -18.27 15.09 14.41
N ASN A 154 -17.32 14.35 13.88
CA ASN A 154 -17.45 13.75 12.56
C ASN A 154 -18.25 12.44 12.63
N LEU A 155 -19.57 12.52 12.47
CA LEU A 155 -20.45 11.34 12.42
C LEU A 155 -20.18 10.46 11.18
N HIS A 156 -19.65 11.03 10.09
CA HIS A 156 -19.22 10.25 8.94
C HIS A 156 -18.04 9.34 9.33
N GLY A 157 -17.04 9.90 10.03
CA GLY A 157 -15.92 9.13 10.54
C GLY A 157 -16.33 8.04 11.54
N LEU A 158 -17.41 8.27 12.31
CA LEU A 158 -17.93 7.25 13.22
C LEU A 158 -18.52 6.06 12.45
N ALA A 159 -19.29 6.28 11.40
CA ALA A 159 -19.76 5.21 10.53
C ALA A 159 -18.61 4.50 9.82
N GLU A 160 -17.64 5.25 9.29
CA GLU A 160 -16.46 4.70 8.64
C GLU A 160 -15.64 3.79 9.56
N THR A 161 -15.34 4.24 10.79
CA THR A 161 -14.53 3.47 11.73
C THR A 161 -15.26 2.27 12.30
N PHE A 162 -16.57 2.37 12.50
CA PHE A 162 -17.38 1.23 12.92
C PHE A 162 -17.44 0.16 11.85
N HIS A 163 -17.54 0.54 10.57
CA HIS A 163 -17.41 -0.41 9.48
C HIS A 163 -16.07 -1.15 9.52
N ARG A 164 -14.96 -0.44 9.73
CA ARG A 164 -13.63 -1.05 9.79
C ARG A 164 -13.53 -2.12 10.89
N LEU A 165 -14.14 -1.87 12.04
CA LEU A 165 -14.24 -2.85 13.12
C LEU A 165 -15.02 -4.09 12.67
N LEU A 166 -16.23 -3.90 12.09
CA LEU A 166 -17.05 -5.01 11.61
C LEU A 166 -16.36 -5.80 10.49
N HIS A 167 -15.66 -5.10 9.59
CA HIS A 167 -14.92 -5.71 8.50
C HIS A 167 -13.77 -6.57 9.03
N TYR A 168 -12.97 -6.00 9.92
CA TYR A 168 -11.85 -6.72 10.54
C TYR A 168 -12.31 -8.00 11.26
N ALA A 169 -13.43 -7.95 11.96
CA ALA A 169 -13.99 -9.12 12.62
C ALA A 169 -14.41 -10.24 11.63
N ARG A 170 -14.62 -9.92 10.35
CA ARG A 170 -15.01 -10.87 9.30
C ARG A 170 -13.85 -11.33 8.46
N ASP A 171 -13.07 -10.39 7.98
CA ASP A 171 -11.87 -10.63 7.18
C ASP A 171 -10.73 -9.70 7.60
N PRO A 172 -9.90 -10.12 8.54
CA PRO A 172 -8.78 -9.31 9.02
C PRO A 172 -7.66 -9.15 7.98
N ARG A 173 -7.77 -9.76 6.80
CA ARG A 173 -6.76 -9.68 5.75
C ARG A 173 -7.11 -8.69 4.65
N GLU A 174 -8.38 -8.35 4.53
CA GLU A 174 -8.85 -7.43 3.49
C GLU A 174 -8.63 -5.97 3.93
N THR A 175 -7.86 -5.23 3.17
CA THR A 175 -7.60 -3.81 3.42
C THR A 175 -8.25 -2.90 2.40
N ALA A 176 -8.32 -3.33 1.13
CA ALA A 176 -8.83 -2.51 0.05
C ALA A 176 -10.32 -2.20 0.24
N TRP A 177 -11.15 -3.23 0.41
CA TRP A 177 -12.57 -3.04 0.62
C TRP A 177 -12.91 -2.45 1.98
N SER A 178 -12.10 -2.71 3.01
CA SER A 178 -12.29 -2.12 4.34
C SER A 178 -12.32 -0.59 4.28
N ILE A 179 -11.41 0.01 3.53
CA ILE A 179 -11.34 1.47 3.38
C ILE A 179 -12.45 1.98 2.47
N VAL A 180 -12.62 1.36 1.28
CA VAL A 180 -13.62 1.81 0.31
C VAL A 180 -15.04 1.70 0.84
N LEU A 181 -15.37 0.60 1.53
CA LEU A 181 -16.67 0.41 2.15
C LEU A 181 -16.85 1.33 3.36
N GLY A 182 -15.79 1.58 4.14
CA GLY A 182 -15.82 2.59 5.20
C GLY A 182 -16.25 3.94 4.66
N ASP A 183 -15.60 4.44 3.62
CA ASP A 183 -15.97 5.69 2.94
C ASP A 183 -17.41 5.69 2.36
N TYR A 184 -17.96 4.51 2.06
CA TYR A 184 -19.32 4.36 1.55
C TYR A 184 -20.40 4.34 2.66
N MET A 185 -20.05 4.02 3.91
CA MET A 185 -21.00 3.89 5.01
C MET A 185 -21.74 5.18 5.37
N PRO A 186 -21.16 6.37 5.36
CA PRO A 186 -21.92 7.61 5.59
C PRO A 186 -23.10 7.78 4.63
N PHE A 187 -22.96 7.35 3.38
CA PHE A 187 -24.06 7.33 2.41
C PHE A 187 -25.09 6.27 2.76
N MET A 188 -24.66 5.06 3.13
CA MET A 188 -25.56 3.98 3.53
C MET A 188 -26.34 4.28 4.80
N CYS A 189 -25.78 5.11 5.66
CA CYS A 189 -26.41 5.56 6.89
C CYS A 189 -27.24 6.84 6.73
N ASP A 190 -27.44 7.35 5.51
CA ASP A 190 -28.11 8.62 5.21
C ASP A 190 -27.45 9.84 5.92
N LEU A 191 -26.20 9.73 6.29
CA LEU A 191 -25.42 10.82 6.89
C LEU A 191 -24.84 11.75 5.82
N ALA A 192 -24.62 11.22 4.61
CA ALA A 192 -24.13 11.96 3.46
C ALA A 192 -25.04 11.79 2.25
N SER A 193 -25.27 12.86 1.49
CA SER A 193 -25.99 12.76 0.22
C SER A 193 -25.07 12.22 -0.88
N ALA A 194 -25.64 11.52 -1.86
CA ALA A 194 -24.92 11.05 -3.03
C ALA A 194 -24.16 12.20 -3.75
N ARG A 195 -24.69 13.41 -3.74
CA ARG A 195 -24.06 14.60 -4.34
C ARG A 195 -22.78 15.02 -3.59
N LEU A 196 -22.70 14.84 -2.27
CA LEU A 196 -21.49 15.11 -1.49
C LEU A 196 -20.42 14.04 -1.75
N LEU A 197 -20.83 12.79 -1.96
CA LEU A 197 -19.91 11.70 -2.32
C LEU A 197 -19.29 11.90 -3.70
N TRP A 198 -20.05 12.52 -4.64
CA TRP A 198 -19.59 12.76 -6.02
C TRP A 198 -19.10 14.19 -6.27
N GLY A 199 -19.28 15.13 -5.34
CA GLY A 199 -19.04 16.57 -5.54
C GLY A 199 -17.62 16.96 -5.89
N ASP A 200 -16.65 16.23 -5.37
CA ASP A 200 -15.21 16.38 -5.67
C ASP A 200 -14.73 15.41 -6.75
N PHE A 201 -15.67 14.80 -7.46
CA PHE A 201 -15.41 13.83 -8.49
C PHE A 201 -14.79 14.49 -9.72
N ASP A 202 -13.49 14.41 -9.85
CA ASP A 202 -12.80 14.61 -11.14
C ASP A 202 -12.82 13.27 -11.89
N PRO A 203 -13.73 13.11 -12.87
CA PRO A 203 -13.88 11.85 -13.60
C PRO A 203 -12.64 11.46 -14.40
N MET A 204 -11.67 12.36 -14.52
CA MET A 204 -10.46 12.06 -15.26
C MET A 204 -9.25 11.84 -14.39
N GLY A 205 -9.26 12.27 -13.13
CA GLY A 205 -8.02 12.30 -12.35
C GLY A 205 -6.89 13.04 -13.08
N ALA A 206 -7.24 13.58 -14.24
CA ALA A 206 -6.29 14.01 -15.26
C ALA A 206 -5.67 15.35 -14.94
N SER A 207 -6.22 16.10 -14.02
CA SER A 207 -5.69 17.43 -13.77
C SER A 207 -4.69 17.51 -12.64
N HIS A 208 -4.64 16.53 -11.70
CA HIS A 208 -3.83 16.76 -10.49
C HIS A 208 -3.10 15.59 -9.88
N SER A 209 -3.14 14.50 -10.41
CA SER A 209 -2.37 13.29 -10.20
C SER A 209 -3.21 12.12 -10.71
N ALA A 210 -2.79 11.56 -11.77
CA ALA A 210 -3.21 10.26 -12.26
C ALA A 210 -3.03 9.18 -11.19
N SER A 211 -2.92 9.56 -9.94
CA SER A 211 -2.26 8.76 -8.94
C SER A 211 -3.18 7.81 -8.23
N ASP A 212 -4.49 8.01 -8.17
CA ASP A 212 -5.28 6.99 -7.48
C ASP A 212 -6.80 7.14 -7.65
N PRO A 213 -7.42 6.39 -8.56
CA PRO A 213 -8.87 6.36 -8.67
C PRO A 213 -9.54 5.75 -7.42
N TRP A 214 -8.80 5.01 -6.60
CA TRP A 214 -9.31 4.39 -5.37
C TRP A 214 -9.12 5.28 -4.14
N GLN A 215 -8.18 6.22 -4.15
CA GLN A 215 -8.07 7.28 -3.13
C GLN A 215 -8.93 8.50 -3.45
N GLY A 216 -9.29 8.69 -4.70
CA GLY A 216 -10.34 9.64 -5.06
C GLY A 216 -11.70 9.03 -4.72
N ARG A 217 -12.25 9.38 -3.58
CA ARG A 217 -13.50 8.83 -3.01
C ARG A 217 -14.62 8.57 -4.04
N GLY A 218 -14.67 9.32 -5.13
CA GLY A 218 -15.75 9.24 -6.10
C GLY A 218 -15.84 7.94 -6.91
N TRP A 219 -14.73 7.42 -7.46
CA TRP A 219 -14.77 6.23 -8.34
C TRP A 219 -15.02 4.94 -7.58
N SER A 220 -14.36 4.76 -6.47
CA SER A 220 -14.54 3.58 -5.62
C SER A 220 -15.96 3.49 -5.09
N LEU A 221 -16.54 4.61 -4.69
CA LEU A 221 -17.92 4.67 -4.22
C LEU A 221 -18.92 4.37 -5.34
N LEU A 222 -18.70 4.91 -6.55
CA LEU A 222 -19.49 4.57 -7.73
C LEU A 222 -19.35 3.09 -8.11
N PHE A 223 -18.16 2.51 -7.98
CA PHE A 223 -17.95 1.09 -8.25
C PHE A 223 -18.71 0.22 -7.25
N ILE A 224 -18.67 0.54 -5.96
CA ILE A 224 -19.48 -0.14 -4.94
C ILE A 224 -20.97 -0.01 -5.24
N GLN A 225 -21.44 1.19 -5.63
CA GLN A 225 -22.82 1.39 -6.00
C GLN A 225 -23.20 0.56 -7.24
N TYR A 226 -22.36 0.56 -8.27
CA TYR A 226 -22.53 -0.25 -9.46
C TYR A 226 -22.58 -1.75 -9.15
N LEU A 227 -21.66 -2.24 -8.32
CA LEU A 227 -21.61 -3.61 -7.86
C LEU A 227 -22.94 -4.00 -7.17
N ARG A 228 -23.42 -3.14 -6.29
CA ARG A 228 -24.68 -3.33 -5.58
C ARG A 228 -25.90 -3.29 -6.52
N ASP A 229 -25.91 -2.36 -7.47
CA ASP A 229 -26.97 -2.25 -8.49
C ASP A 229 -27.03 -3.49 -9.40
N ARG A 230 -25.88 -4.12 -9.66
CA ARG A 230 -25.77 -5.26 -10.59
C ARG A 230 -25.92 -6.63 -9.91
N LEU A 231 -25.43 -6.79 -8.69
CA LEU A 231 -25.39 -8.06 -7.97
C LEU A 231 -26.36 -8.12 -6.77
N GLY A 232 -27.08 -7.02 -6.50
CA GLY A 232 -28.07 -6.94 -5.43
C GLY A 232 -27.53 -6.47 -4.09
N ALA A 233 -28.45 -6.25 -3.14
CA ALA A 233 -28.14 -5.63 -1.85
C ALA A 233 -27.17 -6.45 -0.99
N ASP A 234 -27.21 -7.78 -1.09
CA ASP A 234 -26.37 -8.67 -0.30
C ASP A 234 -24.94 -8.80 -0.82
N SER A 235 -24.65 -8.22 -2.00
CA SER A 235 -23.32 -8.30 -2.60
C SER A 235 -22.20 -7.75 -1.70
N LEU A 236 -22.47 -6.68 -0.96
CA LEU A 236 -21.48 -6.09 -0.03
C LEU A 236 -21.22 -7.01 1.15
N ARG A 237 -22.24 -7.62 1.72
CA ARG A 237 -22.09 -8.62 2.79
C ARG A 237 -21.22 -9.80 2.31
N ASN A 238 -21.54 -10.30 1.13
CA ASN A 238 -20.84 -11.44 0.56
C ASN A 238 -19.37 -11.07 0.25
N LEU A 239 -19.12 -9.84 -0.25
CA LEU A 239 -17.76 -9.35 -0.51
C LEU A 239 -16.90 -9.35 0.76
N VAL A 240 -17.45 -8.89 1.88
CA VAL A 240 -16.75 -8.85 3.18
C VAL A 240 -16.60 -10.23 3.81
N ALA A 241 -17.50 -11.17 3.49
CA ALA A 241 -17.45 -12.54 4.05
C ALA A 241 -16.43 -13.45 3.34
N HIS A 242 -15.90 -13.05 2.18
CA HIS A 242 -14.95 -13.86 1.42
C HIS A 242 -13.51 -13.53 1.79
N PRO A 243 -12.64 -14.55 1.85
CA PRO A 243 -11.22 -14.35 2.14
C PRO A 243 -10.41 -13.86 0.92
N GLU A 244 -11.03 -13.75 -0.25
CA GLU A 244 -10.40 -13.21 -1.46
C GLU A 244 -10.48 -11.70 -1.46
N ASN A 245 -9.33 -11.05 -1.60
CA ASN A 245 -9.17 -9.60 -1.51
C ASN A 245 -9.39 -8.89 -2.87
N GLY A 246 -9.73 -7.62 -2.83
CA GLY A 246 -9.77 -6.74 -4.00
C GLY A 246 -10.64 -7.28 -5.14
N LEU A 247 -10.13 -7.27 -6.37
CA LEU A 247 -10.86 -7.77 -7.53
C LEU A 247 -11.07 -9.29 -7.54
N SER A 248 -10.27 -10.07 -6.82
CA SER A 248 -10.48 -11.49 -6.65
C SER A 248 -11.77 -11.76 -5.87
N GLY A 249 -12.09 -10.94 -4.85
CA GLY A 249 -13.38 -10.97 -4.16
C GLY A 249 -14.55 -10.68 -5.11
N VAL A 250 -14.42 -9.69 -6.00
CA VAL A 250 -15.43 -9.42 -7.03
C VAL A 250 -15.58 -10.59 -7.99
N ALA A 251 -14.48 -11.20 -8.43
CA ALA A 251 -14.53 -12.39 -9.30
C ALA A 251 -15.29 -13.54 -8.63
N ARG A 252 -15.10 -13.73 -7.34
CA ARG A 252 -15.81 -14.73 -6.54
C ARG A 252 -17.31 -14.45 -6.49
N LEU A 253 -17.70 -13.20 -6.21
CA LEU A 253 -19.12 -12.79 -6.22
C LEU A 253 -19.79 -13.02 -7.56
N LEU A 254 -19.12 -12.70 -8.67
CA LEU A 254 -19.63 -12.97 -10.02
C LEU A 254 -19.88 -14.46 -10.24
N ALA A 255 -18.92 -15.30 -9.86
CA ALA A 255 -19.05 -16.76 -10.00
C ALA A 255 -20.22 -17.32 -9.18
N GLU A 256 -20.41 -16.85 -7.96
CA GLU A 256 -21.51 -17.27 -7.07
C GLU A 256 -22.89 -16.80 -7.53
N SER A 257 -22.95 -15.61 -8.15
CA SER A 257 -24.18 -15.12 -8.77
C SER A 257 -24.51 -15.79 -10.10
N GLY A 258 -23.64 -16.69 -10.58
CA GLY A 258 -23.77 -17.33 -11.90
C GLY A 258 -23.40 -16.43 -13.07
N ASP A 259 -22.80 -15.26 -12.80
CA ASP A 259 -22.29 -14.35 -13.81
C ASP A 259 -21.00 -14.91 -14.43
N ARG A 260 -20.93 -14.97 -15.74
CA ARG A 260 -19.78 -15.53 -16.47
C ARG A 260 -18.70 -14.50 -16.79
N ARG A 261 -18.92 -13.22 -16.47
CA ARG A 261 -17.94 -12.17 -16.69
C ARG A 261 -16.75 -12.34 -15.76
N THR A 262 -15.57 -11.95 -16.23
CA THR A 262 -14.41 -11.78 -15.36
C THR A 262 -14.54 -10.46 -14.58
N ALA A 263 -13.82 -10.31 -13.47
CA ALA A 263 -13.76 -9.04 -12.74
C ALA A 263 -13.25 -7.89 -13.63
N ALA A 264 -12.35 -8.19 -14.57
CA ALA A 264 -11.87 -7.23 -15.55
C ALA A 264 -12.96 -6.79 -16.53
N ASP A 265 -13.81 -7.73 -16.98
CA ASP A 265 -15.00 -7.42 -17.81
C ASP A 265 -15.99 -6.56 -17.02
N PHE A 266 -16.21 -6.89 -15.76
CA PHE A 266 -17.10 -6.14 -14.88
C PHE A 266 -16.61 -4.71 -14.65
N LEU A 267 -15.30 -4.53 -14.47
CA LEU A 267 -14.68 -3.21 -14.39
C LEU A 267 -14.82 -2.41 -15.70
N ALA A 268 -14.68 -3.07 -16.85
CA ALA A 268 -14.88 -2.43 -18.16
C ALA A 268 -16.35 -2.06 -18.39
N ASP A 269 -17.29 -2.89 -17.93
CA ASP A 269 -18.73 -2.58 -17.97
C ASP A 269 -19.06 -1.39 -17.08
N PHE A 270 -18.49 -1.32 -15.88
CA PHE A 270 -18.59 -0.17 -14.99
C PHE A 270 -18.05 1.11 -15.65
N ALA A 271 -16.88 1.03 -16.29
CA ALA A 271 -16.33 2.17 -17.01
C ALA A 271 -17.30 2.69 -18.09
N MET A 272 -17.87 1.80 -18.89
CA MET A 272 -18.85 2.17 -19.91
C MET A 272 -20.14 2.70 -19.28
N ALA A 273 -20.59 2.14 -18.15
CA ALA A 273 -21.76 2.65 -17.42
C ALA A 273 -21.57 4.08 -16.94
N CYS A 274 -20.39 4.44 -16.47
CA CYS A 274 -20.08 5.82 -16.07
C CYS A 274 -20.20 6.82 -17.26
N TRP A 275 -19.92 6.38 -18.48
CA TRP A 275 -20.05 7.22 -19.65
C TRP A 275 -21.47 7.26 -20.21
N LEU A 276 -22.07 6.06 -20.39
CA LEU A 276 -23.28 5.90 -21.18
C LEU A 276 -24.54 6.11 -20.35
N ASP A 277 -24.58 5.49 -19.18
CA ASP A 277 -25.73 5.44 -18.26
C ASP A 277 -27.07 5.18 -18.99
N ASP A 278 -27.07 4.14 -19.87
CA ASP A 278 -28.23 3.79 -20.68
C ASP A 278 -28.54 2.30 -20.57
N ALA A 279 -29.63 1.97 -19.88
CA ALA A 279 -30.10 0.61 -19.67
C ALA A 279 -30.56 -0.12 -20.95
N ARG A 280 -30.74 0.59 -22.06
CA ARG A 280 -31.14 -0.01 -23.35
C ARG A 280 -29.99 -0.68 -24.08
N VAL A 281 -28.74 -0.41 -23.66
CA VAL A 281 -27.53 -0.93 -24.28
C VAL A 281 -26.89 -1.96 -23.36
N GLY A 282 -26.34 -3.03 -23.95
CA GLY A 282 -25.58 -4.01 -23.19
C GLY A 282 -26.39 -4.79 -22.15
N ASP A 283 -27.66 -5.10 -22.42
CA ASP A 283 -28.58 -5.77 -21.50
C ASP A 283 -28.72 -5.05 -20.14
N GLY A 284 -28.62 -3.73 -20.19
CA GLY A 284 -28.70 -2.85 -19.03
C GLY A 284 -27.43 -2.73 -18.19
N ARG A 285 -26.35 -3.48 -18.53
CA ARG A 285 -25.11 -3.44 -17.75
C ARG A 285 -24.34 -2.12 -17.86
N PHE A 286 -24.67 -1.27 -18.84
CA PHE A 286 -24.06 0.04 -19.02
C PHE A 286 -24.89 1.17 -18.39
N ALA A 287 -25.58 0.87 -17.29
CA ALA A 287 -26.34 1.86 -16.55
C ALA A 287 -26.30 1.61 -15.03
N PHE A 288 -26.50 2.65 -14.29
CA PHE A 288 -26.84 2.59 -12.88
C PHE A 288 -28.37 2.50 -12.71
N SER A 289 -28.83 1.88 -11.63
CA SER A 289 -30.26 1.81 -11.32
C SER A 289 -30.69 2.75 -10.21
N SER A 290 -29.76 3.20 -9.37
CA SER A 290 -30.05 3.93 -8.14
C SER A 290 -29.47 5.33 -8.09
N VAL A 291 -28.49 5.63 -8.94
CA VAL A 291 -27.82 6.95 -9.01
C VAL A 291 -27.60 7.36 -10.44
N VAL A 292 -27.45 8.65 -10.69
CA VAL A 292 -27.02 9.20 -11.99
C VAL A 292 -25.55 9.58 -11.84
N PRO A 293 -24.61 8.85 -12.48
CA PRO A 293 -23.19 9.17 -12.35
C PRO A 293 -22.85 10.48 -13.04
N PRO A 294 -21.86 11.22 -12.56
CA PRO A 294 -21.30 12.34 -13.32
C PRO A 294 -20.64 11.82 -14.58
N ARG A 295 -20.89 12.49 -15.71
CA ARG A 295 -20.33 12.08 -17.00
C ARG A 295 -18.83 12.36 -17.03
N PRO A 296 -17.98 11.33 -17.28
CA PRO A 296 -16.54 11.52 -17.38
C PRO A 296 -16.16 12.40 -18.59
N LEU A 297 -15.01 13.06 -18.48
CA LEU A 297 -14.43 13.78 -19.61
C LEU A 297 -13.85 12.81 -20.64
N LEU A 298 -13.82 13.21 -21.91
CA LEU A 298 -13.12 12.45 -22.93
C LEU A 298 -11.61 12.69 -22.82
N ALA A 299 -10.85 11.62 -22.81
CA ALA A 299 -9.40 11.70 -22.96
C ALA A 299 -9.03 12.16 -24.39
N ALA A 300 -9.86 11.75 -25.39
CA ALA A 300 -9.63 12.12 -26.76
C ALA A 300 -10.92 12.11 -27.59
N ARG A 301 -10.94 12.95 -28.66
CA ARG A 301 -11.92 12.88 -29.73
C ARG A 301 -11.20 12.92 -31.08
N ALA A 302 -11.55 12.01 -31.98
CA ALA A 302 -10.93 11.83 -33.26
C ALA A 302 -11.96 11.68 -34.38
N VAL A 303 -11.55 11.80 -35.63
CA VAL A 303 -12.36 11.52 -36.81
C VAL A 303 -11.79 10.31 -37.54
N ALA A 304 -12.64 9.35 -37.88
CA ALA A 304 -12.23 8.03 -38.37
C ALA A 304 -11.39 8.06 -39.68
N SER A 305 -11.61 9.04 -40.55
CA SER A 305 -10.87 9.21 -41.80
C SER A 305 -9.53 9.97 -41.66
N ARG A 306 -9.24 10.50 -40.47
CA ARG A 306 -8.06 11.35 -40.22
C ARG A 306 -7.05 10.65 -39.33
N PRO A 307 -5.90 10.18 -39.89
CA PRO A 307 -4.84 9.61 -39.07
C PRO A 307 -4.41 10.61 -38.00
N THR A 308 -4.50 10.14 -36.75
CA THR A 308 -4.10 10.90 -35.56
C THR A 308 -3.76 9.93 -34.42
N SER A 309 -2.95 10.37 -33.51
CA SER A 309 -2.60 9.58 -32.33
C SER A 309 -2.37 10.47 -31.12
N GLY A 310 -2.49 9.88 -29.96
CA GLY A 310 -2.26 10.53 -28.68
C GLY A 310 -1.94 9.54 -27.58
N ALA A 311 -1.74 10.08 -26.41
CA ALA A 311 -1.53 9.29 -25.20
C ALA A 311 -2.24 9.99 -24.03
N VAL A 312 -2.62 9.18 -23.04
CA VAL A 312 -3.22 9.65 -21.81
C VAL A 312 -2.67 8.85 -20.64
N ASP A 313 -2.41 9.53 -19.54
CA ASP A 313 -2.01 8.92 -18.29
C ASP A 313 -3.25 8.36 -17.57
N VAL A 314 -3.17 7.11 -17.14
CA VAL A 314 -4.25 6.40 -16.45
C VAL A 314 -3.67 5.76 -15.19
N GLY A 315 -4.23 6.06 -14.03
CA GLY A 315 -3.86 5.36 -12.80
C GLY A 315 -4.27 3.88 -12.84
N VAL A 316 -3.64 3.03 -12.06
CA VAL A 316 -4.09 1.64 -11.89
C VAL A 316 -5.51 1.64 -11.31
N GLY A 317 -6.41 0.85 -11.90
CA GLY A 317 -7.85 0.92 -11.61
C GLY A 317 -8.58 2.10 -12.27
N GLY A 318 -7.85 3.03 -12.86
CA GLY A 318 -8.41 4.18 -13.58
C GLY A 318 -8.93 3.84 -14.96
N MET A 319 -9.58 4.81 -15.58
CA MET A 319 -10.27 4.67 -16.86
C MET A 319 -9.97 5.82 -17.79
N ALA A 320 -10.03 5.54 -19.08
CA ALA A 320 -9.94 6.54 -20.12
C ALA A 320 -11.04 6.33 -21.16
N PHE A 321 -11.47 7.43 -21.78
CA PHE A 321 -12.55 7.44 -22.76
C PHE A 321 -12.09 8.09 -24.04
N VAL A 322 -12.23 7.38 -25.16
CA VAL A 322 -11.91 7.88 -26.49
C VAL A 322 -13.19 7.87 -27.33
N MET A 323 -13.48 8.98 -27.99
CA MET A 323 -14.60 9.07 -28.93
C MET A 323 -14.07 9.22 -30.35
N VAL A 324 -14.68 8.49 -31.29
CA VAL A 324 -14.37 8.56 -32.70
C VAL A 324 -15.65 8.91 -33.47
N ASP A 325 -15.65 10.04 -34.18
CA ASP A 325 -16.72 10.43 -35.09
C ASP A 325 -16.49 9.75 -36.44
N ILE A 326 -17.53 9.14 -36.98
CA ILE A 326 -17.49 8.47 -38.29
C ILE A 326 -18.02 9.44 -39.34
N ASP A 327 -17.16 9.85 -40.25
CA ASP A 327 -17.52 10.69 -41.40
C ASP A 327 -17.84 9.85 -42.66
N ASP A 328 -18.10 10.50 -43.78
CA ASP A 328 -18.44 9.87 -45.06
C ASP A 328 -17.23 9.34 -45.85
N GLN A 329 -16.03 9.53 -45.29
CA GLN A 329 -14.79 9.06 -45.88
C GLN A 329 -14.40 7.66 -45.39
N ARG A 330 -13.51 7.01 -46.14
CA ARG A 330 -13.01 5.70 -45.73
C ARG A 330 -12.31 5.77 -44.39
N PRO A 331 -12.79 5.05 -43.36
CA PRO A 331 -12.20 5.08 -42.03
C PRO A 331 -10.89 4.30 -41.99
N PHE A 332 -9.96 4.74 -41.13
CA PHE A 332 -8.82 3.94 -40.67
C PHE A 332 -9.18 3.20 -39.39
N PRO A 333 -8.53 2.06 -39.08
CA PRO A 333 -8.76 1.35 -37.85
C PRO A 333 -8.31 2.18 -36.64
N LEU A 334 -9.00 2.03 -35.52
CA LEU A 334 -8.55 2.51 -34.22
C LEU A 334 -7.65 1.46 -33.57
N ALA A 335 -6.49 1.85 -33.11
CA ALA A 335 -5.62 1.04 -32.28
C ALA A 335 -5.47 1.66 -30.89
N LEU A 336 -5.37 0.81 -29.90
CA LEU A 336 -5.13 1.14 -28.48
C LEU A 336 -3.93 0.33 -28.00
N GLN A 337 -3.08 0.93 -27.21
CA GLN A 337 -1.95 0.26 -26.59
C GLN A 337 -1.80 0.75 -25.16
N GLY A 338 -2.10 -0.11 -24.21
CA GLY A 338 -1.84 0.11 -22.80
C GLY A 338 -0.43 -0.32 -22.39
N ASP A 339 0.02 0.21 -21.27
CA ASP A 339 1.28 -0.20 -20.65
C ASP A 339 1.25 -1.72 -20.37
N PRO A 340 2.26 -2.49 -20.84
CA PRO A 340 2.28 -3.95 -20.69
C PRO A 340 2.52 -4.43 -19.25
N SER A 341 2.83 -3.54 -18.32
CA SER A 341 3.01 -3.88 -16.90
C SER A 341 1.70 -4.12 -16.16
N THR A 342 0.55 -3.88 -16.81
CA THR A 342 -0.77 -4.17 -16.26
C THR A 342 -1.68 -4.81 -17.29
N ARG A 343 -2.77 -5.39 -16.81
CA ARG A 343 -3.83 -5.90 -17.66
C ARG A 343 -4.80 -4.78 -18.01
N TRP A 344 -5.29 -4.76 -19.24
CA TRP A 344 -6.28 -3.80 -19.72
C TRP A 344 -7.58 -4.51 -20.08
N ALA A 345 -8.68 -3.84 -19.82
CA ALA A 345 -10.00 -4.26 -20.24
C ALA A 345 -10.75 -3.08 -20.83
N GLY A 346 -11.68 -3.32 -21.72
CA GLY A 346 -12.41 -2.23 -22.34
C GLY A 346 -13.74 -2.64 -22.94
N ARG A 347 -14.53 -1.63 -23.24
CA ARG A 347 -15.79 -1.74 -23.99
C ARG A 347 -15.81 -0.68 -25.09
N ALA A 348 -16.45 -1.05 -26.19
CA ALA A 348 -16.68 -0.14 -27.29
C ALA A 348 -18.17 -0.16 -27.65
N VAL A 349 -18.78 1.02 -27.71
CA VAL A 349 -20.20 1.19 -28.03
C VAL A 349 -20.35 2.16 -29.19
N VAL A 350 -21.09 1.75 -30.21
CA VAL A 350 -21.46 2.60 -31.33
C VAL A 350 -22.77 3.31 -30.99
N LEU A 351 -22.69 4.60 -30.88
CA LEU A 351 -23.85 5.49 -30.79
C LEU A 351 -24.34 5.77 -32.20
N LYS A 352 -25.46 5.19 -32.55
CA LYS A 352 -26.01 5.25 -33.90
C LYS A 352 -26.69 6.61 -34.16
N GLU A 353 -26.44 7.20 -35.33
CA GLU A 353 -27.25 8.33 -35.80
C GLU A 353 -28.71 7.91 -36.01
N ARG A 354 -28.88 6.68 -36.51
CA ARG A 354 -30.21 6.10 -36.77
C ARG A 354 -30.23 4.64 -36.34
N GLY A 355 -31.20 4.30 -35.52
CA GLY A 355 -31.33 2.93 -34.95
C GLY A 355 -30.77 2.82 -33.55
N PRO A 356 -30.80 1.60 -32.97
CA PRO A 356 -30.33 1.36 -31.62
C PRO A 356 -28.80 1.38 -31.53
N ASP A 357 -28.29 1.93 -30.43
CA ASP A 357 -26.88 1.85 -30.05
C ASP A 357 -26.48 0.37 -29.88
N ARG A 358 -25.23 0.05 -30.17
CA ARG A 358 -24.74 -1.32 -30.08
C ARG A 358 -23.32 -1.40 -29.58
N GLU A 359 -23.05 -2.45 -28.81
CA GLU A 359 -21.69 -2.83 -28.45
C GLU A 359 -20.98 -3.49 -29.63
N ILE A 360 -19.66 -3.26 -29.71
CA ILE A 360 -18.75 -3.99 -30.59
C ILE A 360 -17.62 -4.62 -29.75
N PRO A 361 -17.12 -5.78 -30.17
CA PRO A 361 -16.06 -6.45 -29.42
C PRO A 361 -14.80 -5.59 -29.28
N LEU A 362 -14.25 -5.53 -28.07
CA LEU A 362 -12.97 -4.92 -27.77
C LEU A 362 -12.19 -5.85 -26.85
N GLY A 363 -11.11 -6.42 -27.34
CA GLY A 363 -10.22 -7.27 -26.56
C GLY A 363 -8.78 -6.79 -26.62
N PHE A 364 -8.10 -6.76 -25.49
CA PHE A 364 -6.67 -6.53 -25.41
C PHE A 364 -5.92 -7.85 -25.48
N ASP A 365 -4.88 -7.91 -26.28
CA ASP A 365 -3.95 -9.06 -26.31
C ASP A 365 -2.99 -9.06 -25.11
N GLY A 366 -2.13 -10.09 -25.05
CA GLY A 366 -1.13 -10.22 -23.98
C GLY A 366 -0.06 -9.11 -23.96
N GLY A 367 0.04 -8.31 -25.01
CA GLY A 367 0.91 -7.12 -25.10
C GLY A 367 0.21 -5.81 -24.75
N GLY A 368 -1.06 -5.88 -24.32
CA GLY A 368 -1.86 -4.70 -24.00
C GLY A 368 -2.35 -3.95 -25.23
N VAL A 369 -2.44 -4.59 -26.41
CA VAL A 369 -2.90 -3.98 -27.66
C VAL A 369 -4.30 -4.43 -27.99
N ALA A 370 -5.15 -3.48 -28.43
CA ALA A 370 -6.46 -3.74 -28.96
C ALA A 370 -6.67 -2.99 -30.30
N HIS A 371 -7.45 -3.59 -31.19
CA HIS A 371 -7.82 -2.98 -32.46
C HIS A 371 -9.34 -2.97 -32.61
N VAL A 372 -9.85 -1.88 -33.19
CA VAL A 372 -11.25 -1.73 -33.54
C VAL A 372 -11.34 -1.43 -35.04
N ASP A 373 -11.99 -2.31 -35.78
CA ASP A 373 -12.31 -2.06 -37.18
C ASP A 373 -13.50 -1.10 -37.28
N LEU A 374 -13.28 0.06 -37.89
CA LEU A 374 -14.28 1.09 -38.06
C LEU A 374 -15.01 0.99 -39.42
N SER A 375 -14.54 0.12 -40.31
CA SER A 375 -15.08 -0.01 -41.65
C SER A 375 -16.58 -0.39 -41.74
N PRO A 376 -17.15 -1.14 -40.77
CA PRO A 376 -18.58 -1.44 -40.80
C PRO A 376 -19.49 -0.34 -40.26
N LEU A 377 -18.94 0.78 -39.81
CA LEU A 377 -19.71 1.91 -39.25
C LEU A 377 -20.14 2.86 -40.33
N SER A 378 -21.28 3.54 -40.14
CA SER A 378 -21.87 4.46 -41.10
C SER A 378 -21.52 5.91 -40.75
N ALA A 379 -21.50 6.77 -41.74
CA ALA A 379 -21.34 8.22 -41.51
C ALA A 379 -22.44 8.74 -40.57
N GLY A 380 -22.04 9.57 -39.60
CA GLY A 380 -22.90 10.08 -38.54
C GLY A 380 -22.89 9.22 -37.27
N ASP A 381 -22.46 7.96 -37.33
CA ASP A 381 -22.25 7.16 -36.15
C ASP A 381 -21.08 7.73 -35.31
N ARG A 382 -21.09 7.42 -34.02
CA ARG A 382 -19.98 7.75 -33.11
C ARG A 382 -19.59 6.48 -32.32
N LEU A 383 -18.31 6.20 -32.26
CA LEU A 383 -17.78 5.15 -31.43
C LEU A 383 -17.27 5.75 -30.09
N VAL A 384 -17.74 5.22 -28.98
CA VAL A 384 -17.17 5.49 -27.66
C VAL A 384 -16.44 4.25 -27.19
N VAL A 385 -15.21 4.44 -26.77
CA VAL A 385 -14.37 3.38 -26.20
C VAL A 385 -14.05 3.76 -24.77
N ALA A 386 -14.43 2.92 -23.83
CA ALA A 386 -14.03 3.00 -22.43
C ALA A 386 -12.95 1.93 -22.17
N VAL A 387 -11.84 2.35 -21.61
CA VAL A 387 -10.69 1.47 -21.28
C VAL A 387 -10.36 1.60 -19.82
N ALA A 388 -10.17 0.50 -19.14
CA ALA A 388 -9.78 0.44 -17.73
C ALA A 388 -8.44 -0.28 -17.56
N ALA A 389 -7.58 0.29 -16.74
CA ALA A 389 -6.37 -0.37 -16.25
C ALA A 389 -6.77 -1.29 -15.09
N VAL A 390 -6.68 -2.59 -15.28
CA VAL A 390 -7.16 -3.58 -14.30
C VAL A 390 -6.20 -3.65 -13.12
N PRO A 391 -6.63 -3.30 -11.89
CA PRO A 391 -5.78 -3.39 -10.71
C PRO A 391 -5.55 -4.85 -10.29
N GLY A 392 -4.53 -5.08 -9.46
CA GLY A 392 -4.37 -6.29 -8.67
C GLY A 392 -5.38 -6.35 -7.51
N ASP A 393 -5.15 -7.28 -6.58
CA ASP A 393 -6.05 -7.48 -5.43
C ASP A 393 -6.00 -6.34 -4.39
N TYR A 394 -5.00 -5.48 -4.48
CA TYR A 394 -4.81 -4.35 -3.58
C TYR A 394 -4.69 -3.02 -4.35
N PRO A 395 -5.76 -2.59 -5.03
CA PRO A 395 -5.71 -1.45 -5.95
C PRO A 395 -5.31 -0.13 -5.31
N MET A 396 -5.66 0.10 -4.06
CA MET A 396 -5.40 1.35 -3.35
C MET A 396 -3.92 1.57 -2.99
N PHE A 397 -3.09 0.51 -3.13
CA PHE A 397 -1.65 0.61 -2.90
C PHE A 397 -0.84 0.67 -4.21
N ASP A 398 -1.48 0.52 -5.37
CA ASP A 398 -0.82 0.60 -6.67
C ASP A 398 -1.03 1.98 -7.30
N ARG A 399 -0.15 2.91 -6.97
CA ARG A 399 -0.19 4.30 -7.43
C ARG A 399 0.53 4.54 -8.74
N ARG A 400 0.82 3.49 -9.50
CA ARG A 400 1.48 3.66 -10.80
C ARG A 400 0.58 4.44 -11.76
N THR A 401 1.17 5.41 -12.43
CA THR A 401 0.60 6.04 -13.61
C THR A 401 1.01 5.23 -14.84
N LEU A 402 0.02 4.80 -15.60
CA LEU A 402 0.16 3.95 -16.77
C LEU A 402 -0.14 4.76 -18.02
N LEU A 403 0.58 4.51 -19.10
CA LEU A 403 0.35 5.20 -20.36
C LEU A 403 -0.59 4.37 -21.24
N LEU A 404 -1.74 4.96 -21.60
CA LEU A 404 -2.60 4.45 -22.66
C LEU A 404 -2.37 5.28 -23.93
N ARG A 405 -1.88 4.64 -24.98
CA ARG A 405 -1.76 5.23 -26.33
C ARG A 405 -2.96 4.84 -27.16
N TRP A 406 -3.36 5.73 -28.03
CA TRP A 406 -4.45 5.51 -28.97
C TRP A 406 -4.14 6.16 -30.31
N GLY A 407 -4.72 5.66 -31.41
CA GLY A 407 -4.57 6.33 -32.70
C GLY A 407 -5.44 5.74 -33.79
N ILE A 408 -5.87 6.62 -34.68
CA ILE A 408 -6.57 6.32 -35.95
C ILE A 408 -5.51 6.15 -37.02
N GLY A 409 -5.51 5.00 -37.72
CA GLY A 409 -4.48 4.68 -38.72
C GLY A 409 -3.05 4.54 -38.16
N TRP A 410 -2.95 4.49 -36.84
CA TRP A 410 -1.70 4.28 -36.13
C TRP A 410 -1.43 2.77 -35.93
N VAL A 411 -0.22 2.35 -36.16
CA VAL A 411 0.20 0.99 -35.86
C VAL A 411 0.95 1.01 -34.53
N PRO A 412 0.42 0.32 -33.52
CA PRO A 412 1.13 0.20 -32.25
C PRO A 412 2.50 -0.43 -32.46
N HIS A 413 3.54 0.27 -32.09
CA HIS A 413 4.84 -0.33 -31.95
C HIS A 413 4.89 -1.03 -30.59
N VAL A 414 4.65 -2.32 -30.57
CA VAL A 414 4.97 -3.15 -29.40
C VAL A 414 6.49 -3.26 -29.41
N PRO A 415 7.22 -2.60 -28.49
CA PRO A 415 8.63 -2.87 -28.36
C PRO A 415 8.72 -4.34 -27.98
N ALA A 416 9.24 -5.18 -28.87
CA ALA A 416 9.45 -6.57 -28.59
C ALA A 416 10.30 -6.64 -27.32
N ASP A 417 9.64 -6.83 -26.18
CA ASP A 417 10.24 -7.16 -24.87
C ASP A 417 11.58 -6.43 -24.55
N GLN A 418 11.69 -5.15 -24.98
CA GLN A 418 12.98 -4.45 -24.93
C GLN A 418 13.48 -4.25 -23.49
N GLY A 419 12.57 -4.04 -22.53
CA GLY A 419 12.96 -3.94 -21.12
C GLY A 419 13.39 -5.28 -20.54
N ARG A 420 12.58 -6.32 -20.71
CA ARG A 420 12.94 -7.68 -20.26
C ARG A 420 14.10 -8.27 -21.07
N GLY A 421 14.13 -8.03 -22.38
CA GLY A 421 15.22 -8.48 -23.23
C GLY A 421 16.53 -7.81 -22.88
N LEU A 422 16.55 -6.51 -22.58
CA LEU A 422 17.75 -5.80 -22.15
C LEU A 422 18.22 -6.32 -20.78
N LEU A 423 17.34 -6.43 -19.81
CA LEU A 423 17.69 -6.97 -18.49
C LEU A 423 18.18 -8.42 -18.58
N ASN A 424 17.51 -9.27 -19.33
CA ASN A 424 17.95 -10.65 -19.55
C ASN A 424 19.31 -10.70 -20.22
N SER A 425 19.61 -9.79 -21.15
CA SER A 425 20.95 -9.69 -21.77
C SER A 425 22.01 -9.25 -20.76
N LEU A 426 21.68 -8.25 -19.90
CA LEU A 426 22.58 -7.78 -18.85
C LEU A 426 22.81 -8.86 -17.79
N VAL A 427 21.78 -9.57 -17.37
CA VAL A 427 21.89 -10.70 -16.44
C VAL A 427 22.76 -11.79 -17.02
N ARG A 428 22.57 -12.17 -18.28
CA ARG A 428 23.43 -13.19 -18.93
C ARG A 428 24.90 -12.76 -19.01
N LYS A 429 25.18 -11.49 -19.28
CA LYS A 429 26.53 -10.96 -19.25
C LYS A 429 27.15 -10.95 -17.86
N ALA A 430 26.34 -10.61 -16.87
CA ALA A 430 26.76 -10.50 -15.47
C ALA A 430 26.93 -11.88 -14.80
N LEU A 431 26.10 -12.84 -15.17
CA LEU A 431 26.06 -14.21 -14.64
C LEU A 431 25.99 -15.19 -15.79
N PRO A 432 27.12 -15.70 -16.27
CA PRO A 432 27.21 -16.57 -17.45
C PRO A 432 26.34 -17.84 -17.36
N ASP A 433 26.10 -18.34 -16.13
CA ASP A 433 25.22 -19.47 -15.83
C ASP A 433 23.74 -19.10 -15.82
N GLY A 434 23.39 -17.84 -16.20
CA GLY A 434 22.04 -17.33 -16.23
C GLY A 434 21.50 -16.89 -14.87
N GLY A 435 22.28 -17.00 -13.80
CA GLY A 435 21.87 -16.52 -12.46
C GLY A 435 20.63 -17.23 -11.85
N SER A 436 20.16 -18.33 -12.44
CA SER A 436 18.93 -19.00 -12.03
C SER A 436 18.99 -19.49 -10.58
N ALA A 437 20.12 -20.05 -10.16
CA ALA A 437 20.32 -20.48 -8.77
C ALA A 437 20.36 -19.30 -7.80
N ALA A 438 21.01 -18.20 -8.16
CA ALA A 438 21.02 -16.97 -7.34
C ALA A 438 19.62 -16.35 -7.26
N ARG A 439 18.90 -16.30 -8.37
CA ARG A 439 17.51 -15.82 -8.43
C ARG A 439 16.60 -16.61 -7.48
N THR A 440 16.67 -17.94 -7.54
CA THR A 440 15.90 -18.84 -6.67
C THR A 440 16.23 -18.60 -5.19
N ARG A 441 17.52 -18.50 -4.85
CA ARG A 441 17.93 -18.24 -3.46
C ARG A 441 17.50 -16.86 -2.96
N LEU A 442 17.62 -15.83 -3.80
CA LEU A 442 17.19 -14.46 -3.45
C LEU A 442 15.70 -14.44 -3.15
N MET A 443 14.88 -14.95 -4.05
CA MET A 443 13.44 -14.99 -3.85
C MET A 443 13.03 -15.82 -2.64
N ALA A 444 13.62 -16.99 -2.45
CA ALA A 444 13.36 -17.83 -1.29
C ALA A 444 13.73 -17.12 0.03
N THR A 445 14.84 -16.37 0.05
CA THR A 445 15.24 -15.59 1.24
C THR A 445 14.24 -14.46 1.50
N VAL A 446 13.82 -13.72 0.47
CA VAL A 446 12.82 -12.66 0.58
C VAL A 446 11.49 -13.22 1.09
N GLU A 447 11.00 -14.31 0.51
CA GLU A 447 9.74 -14.96 0.90
C GLU A 447 9.75 -15.46 2.35
N ARG A 448 10.89 -15.99 2.81
CA ARG A 448 11.03 -16.40 4.23
C ARG A 448 11.02 -15.22 5.18
N LEU A 449 11.77 -14.16 4.87
CA LEU A 449 11.78 -12.93 5.65
C LEU A 449 10.42 -12.21 5.60
N GLY A 450 9.70 -12.36 4.51
CA GLY A 450 8.37 -11.82 4.31
C GLY A 450 7.24 -12.64 4.91
N GLY A 451 7.55 -13.77 5.58
CA GLY A 451 6.52 -14.63 6.18
C GLY A 451 5.58 -15.29 5.17
N VAL A 452 5.93 -15.28 3.87
CA VAL A 452 5.13 -15.86 2.78
C VAL A 452 5.46 -17.34 2.57
N ALA A 453 6.64 -17.78 2.99
CA ALA A 453 7.06 -19.17 2.85
C ALA A 453 6.31 -20.08 3.83
N SER A 454 5.87 -21.24 3.33
CA SER A 454 5.18 -22.25 4.14
C SER A 454 6.10 -23.03 5.10
N GLU A 455 7.42 -22.81 5.00
CA GLU A 455 8.42 -23.52 5.81
C GLU A 455 8.68 -22.80 7.15
N ALA A 456 8.75 -23.56 8.23
CA ALA A 456 9.15 -23.05 9.54
C ALA A 456 10.68 -22.76 9.61
N PRO A 457 11.13 -21.75 10.38
CA PRO A 457 10.31 -20.85 11.16
C PRO A 457 9.63 -19.78 10.28
N ALA A 458 8.34 -19.59 10.47
CA ALA A 458 7.62 -18.51 9.82
C ALA A 458 7.91 -17.19 10.53
N VAL A 459 8.28 -16.16 9.78
CA VAL A 459 8.41 -14.82 10.31
C VAL A 459 7.01 -14.22 10.41
N ALA A 460 6.52 -14.03 11.62
CA ALA A 460 5.21 -13.44 11.86
C ALA A 460 5.22 -11.93 11.67
N THR A 461 6.33 -11.27 12.02
CA THR A 461 6.54 -9.83 11.88
C THR A 461 8.02 -9.52 11.88
N ARG A 462 8.41 -8.46 11.18
CA ARG A 462 9.76 -7.87 11.26
C ARG A 462 9.82 -6.59 12.08
N TYR A 463 8.74 -6.25 12.77
CA TYR A 463 8.76 -5.11 13.68
C TYR A 463 9.70 -5.39 14.86
N ALA A 464 10.77 -4.61 15.02
CA ALA A 464 11.86 -4.91 15.94
C ALA A 464 11.44 -5.00 17.42
N TRP A 465 10.38 -4.29 17.82
CA TRP A 465 9.81 -4.37 19.17
C TRP A 465 8.93 -5.59 19.43
N ALA A 466 8.50 -6.30 18.40
CA ALA A 466 7.64 -7.46 18.57
C ALA A 466 8.45 -8.67 19.02
N PRO A 467 7.95 -9.48 19.96
CA PRO A 467 8.61 -10.73 20.38
C PRO A 467 8.86 -11.69 19.21
N GLY A 468 8.02 -11.64 18.17
CA GLY A 468 8.18 -12.42 16.94
C GLY A 468 9.40 -12.03 16.08
N ALA A 469 10.01 -10.88 16.32
CA ALA A 469 11.20 -10.43 15.60
C ALA A 469 12.42 -11.37 15.80
N ALA A 470 12.47 -12.12 16.89
CA ALA A 470 13.51 -13.14 17.10
C ALA A 470 13.52 -14.22 16.01
N SER A 471 12.38 -14.51 15.38
CA SER A 471 12.29 -15.46 14.26
C SER A 471 13.06 -14.97 13.01
N VAL A 472 13.20 -13.65 12.85
CA VAL A 472 13.99 -13.07 11.74
C VAL A 472 15.46 -13.42 11.90
N VAL A 473 16.00 -13.31 13.12
CA VAL A 473 17.39 -13.68 13.43
C VAL A 473 17.62 -15.15 13.13
N GLN A 474 16.68 -16.04 13.51
CA GLN A 474 16.76 -17.47 13.20
C GLN A 474 16.74 -17.74 11.67
N VAL A 475 15.92 -17.03 10.92
CA VAL A 475 15.91 -17.13 9.45
C VAL A 475 17.23 -16.66 8.87
N LEU A 476 17.80 -15.57 9.36
CA LEU A 476 19.12 -15.08 8.93
C LEU A 476 20.23 -16.10 9.18
N ASP A 477 20.22 -16.74 10.36
CA ASP A 477 21.19 -17.80 10.70
C ASP A 477 21.08 -18.99 9.75
N GLN A 478 19.86 -19.42 9.46
CA GLN A 478 19.62 -20.54 8.53
C GLN A 478 20.05 -20.20 7.11
N GLU A 479 19.72 -19.00 6.63
CA GLU A 479 20.07 -18.55 5.29
C GLU A 479 21.59 -18.35 5.13
N ALA A 480 22.26 -17.84 6.14
CA ALA A 480 23.72 -17.76 6.18
C ALA A 480 24.34 -19.16 6.21
N GLY A 481 23.81 -20.06 7.04
CA GLY A 481 24.27 -21.45 7.13
C GLY A 481 24.13 -22.21 5.81
N ARG A 482 23.05 -22.02 5.06
CA ARG A 482 22.87 -22.59 3.71
C ARG A 482 23.92 -22.13 2.71
N ARG A 483 24.54 -20.98 2.95
CA ARG A 483 25.63 -20.41 2.14
C ARG A 483 27.03 -20.70 2.70
N GLY A 484 27.09 -21.46 3.81
CA GLY A 484 28.35 -21.78 4.50
C GLY A 484 29.00 -20.57 5.16
N LEU A 485 28.19 -19.55 5.53
CA LEU A 485 28.66 -18.31 6.12
C LEU A 485 28.60 -18.39 7.64
N PRO A 486 29.71 -18.16 8.36
CA PRO A 486 29.69 -18.09 9.83
C PRO A 486 29.05 -16.78 10.27
N VAL A 487 28.11 -16.87 11.23
CA VAL A 487 27.45 -15.73 11.82
C VAL A 487 27.87 -15.51 13.26
N ARG A 488 27.83 -14.26 13.70
CA ARG A 488 27.87 -13.89 15.12
C ARG A 488 26.75 -12.90 15.40
N HIS A 489 26.25 -12.92 16.62
CA HIS A 489 25.24 -12.01 17.08
C HIS A 489 25.87 -10.89 17.92
N GLU A 490 25.46 -9.68 17.66
CA GLU A 490 25.84 -8.50 18.44
C GLU A 490 24.60 -7.94 19.12
N THR A 491 24.37 -8.36 20.36
CA THR A 491 23.21 -7.95 21.13
C THR A 491 23.41 -6.58 21.78
N PHE A 492 22.33 -5.84 21.90
CA PHE A 492 22.26 -4.56 22.61
C PHE A 492 20.86 -4.34 23.17
N VAL A 493 20.78 -3.60 24.28
CA VAL A 493 19.50 -3.31 24.94
C VAL A 493 18.95 -2.00 24.43
N ARG A 494 17.68 -1.99 24.07
CA ARG A 494 16.93 -0.80 23.72
C ARG A 494 15.79 -0.59 24.70
N ARG A 495 15.59 0.68 25.09
CA ARG A 495 14.51 1.08 25.98
C ARG A 495 13.42 1.78 25.18
N ALA A 496 12.19 1.28 25.27
CA ALA A 496 11.02 1.90 24.68
C ALA A 496 10.60 3.15 25.46
N SER A 497 9.77 3.98 24.85
CA SER A 497 9.25 5.21 25.51
C SER A 497 8.43 4.92 26.78
N ASN A 498 7.81 3.75 26.87
CA ASN A 498 7.09 3.27 28.04
C ASN A 498 8.01 2.69 29.14
N GLY A 499 9.34 2.73 28.96
CA GLY A 499 10.33 2.21 29.89
C GLY A 499 10.62 0.72 29.78
N ALA A 500 9.93 -0.02 28.91
CA ALA A 500 10.24 -1.43 28.65
C ALA A 500 11.61 -1.58 27.99
N GLU A 501 12.38 -2.56 28.43
CA GLU A 501 13.68 -2.88 27.84
C GLU A 501 13.57 -4.18 27.04
N GLN A 502 14.17 -4.15 25.85
CA GLN A 502 14.23 -5.32 24.97
C GLN A 502 15.64 -5.48 24.43
N GLU A 503 16.11 -6.70 24.40
CA GLU A 503 17.36 -7.06 23.75
C GLU A 503 17.13 -7.26 22.26
N TRP A 504 17.91 -6.53 21.46
CA TRP A 504 17.94 -6.64 20.02
C TRP A 504 19.28 -7.19 19.55
N SER A 505 19.28 -7.78 18.35
CA SER A 505 20.47 -8.44 17.82
C SER A 505 20.75 -8.01 16.38
N ASN A 506 21.93 -7.47 16.13
CA ASN A 506 22.51 -7.44 14.80
C ASN A 506 23.09 -8.83 14.48
N VAL A 507 22.92 -9.25 13.23
CA VAL A 507 23.54 -10.47 12.73
C VAL A 507 24.72 -10.07 11.83
N VAL A 508 25.92 -10.60 12.13
CA VAL A 508 27.15 -10.21 11.44
C VAL A 508 27.82 -11.43 10.83
N VAL A 509 28.04 -11.38 9.52
CA VAL A 509 28.89 -12.33 8.78
C VAL A 509 30.26 -11.73 8.60
N HIS A 510 31.28 -12.38 9.13
CA HIS A 510 32.66 -11.95 9.00
C HIS A 510 33.37 -12.71 7.90
N LEU A 511 33.76 -12.00 6.84
CA LEU A 511 34.56 -12.52 5.73
C LEU A 511 36.02 -12.05 5.91
N PRO A 512 36.91 -12.97 6.34
CA PRO A 512 38.29 -12.58 6.64
C PRO A 512 39.05 -12.21 5.38
N GLY A 513 39.74 -11.07 5.45
CA GLY A 513 40.72 -10.70 4.41
C GLY A 513 42.12 -11.30 4.67
N SER A 514 43.01 -11.17 3.72
CA SER A 514 44.42 -11.63 3.84
C SER A 514 45.26 -10.76 4.80
N ASP A 515 44.80 -9.52 5.13
CA ASP A 515 45.42 -8.62 6.10
C ASP A 515 44.39 -8.12 7.13
N ALA A 516 44.32 -8.81 8.26
CA ALA A 516 43.38 -8.51 9.35
C ALA A 516 43.65 -7.16 10.06
N ARG A 517 44.78 -6.47 9.79
CA ARG A 517 45.10 -5.17 10.35
C ARG A 517 44.41 -4.01 9.60
N ARG A 518 43.86 -4.29 8.41
CA ARG A 518 43.15 -3.31 7.63
C ARG A 518 41.76 -3.08 8.24
N TRP A 519 41.30 -1.85 8.13
CA TRP A 519 39.94 -1.52 8.51
C TRP A 519 38.94 -2.23 7.59
N PRO A 520 37.86 -2.81 8.13
CA PRO A 520 36.92 -3.56 7.36
C PRO A 520 36.08 -2.66 6.44
N VAL A 521 35.54 -3.27 5.38
CA VAL A 521 34.45 -2.75 4.57
C VAL A 521 33.15 -3.33 5.11
N VAL A 522 32.12 -2.51 5.31
CA VAL A 522 30.80 -2.95 5.76
C VAL A 522 29.83 -2.95 4.59
N LEU A 523 29.12 -4.07 4.42
CA LEU A 523 27.90 -4.19 3.62
C LEU A 523 26.74 -4.31 4.60
N ALA A 524 25.82 -3.37 4.60
CA ALA A 524 24.75 -3.32 5.56
C ALA A 524 23.37 -3.41 4.91
N ALA A 525 22.42 -4.01 5.61
CA ALA A 525 21.00 -3.91 5.35
C ALA A 525 20.26 -4.05 6.68
N HIS A 526 19.22 -3.25 6.92
CA HIS A 526 18.41 -3.48 8.11
C HIS A 526 17.42 -4.63 7.87
N TRP A 527 17.19 -5.44 8.90
CA TRP A 527 16.31 -6.61 8.79
C TRP A 527 14.89 -6.35 9.28
N ASP A 528 14.66 -5.27 10.02
CA ASP A 528 13.35 -4.88 10.49
C ASP A 528 12.52 -4.26 9.38
N GLY A 529 11.20 -4.38 9.50
CA GLY A 529 10.24 -3.74 8.62
C GLY A 529 9.72 -2.45 9.24
N ALA A 530 9.35 -1.51 8.38
CA ALA A 530 8.62 -0.34 8.77
C ALA A 530 7.21 -0.73 9.25
N ARG A 531 6.65 0.16 10.03
CA ARG A 531 5.29 0.11 10.45
C ARG A 531 4.51 1.18 9.70
N SER A 532 3.39 0.82 9.10
CA SER A 532 2.49 1.79 8.49
C SER A 532 1.42 2.24 9.48
N ASP A 533 0.84 3.41 9.22
CA ASP A 533 -0.28 3.95 9.99
C ASP A 533 -1.62 3.26 9.69
N LEU A 534 -1.65 2.32 8.75
CA LEU A 534 -2.84 1.55 8.43
C LEU A 534 -2.99 0.36 9.40
N ALA A 535 -4.20 0.18 9.91
CA ALA A 535 -4.51 -0.77 10.97
C ALA A 535 -4.00 -2.20 10.72
N ASP A 536 -4.07 -2.71 9.49
CA ASP A 536 -3.64 -4.08 9.15
C ASP A 536 -2.14 -4.26 9.04
N SER A 537 -1.41 -3.22 8.72
CA SER A 537 0.04 -3.28 8.55
C SER A 537 0.80 -3.31 9.88
N TYR A 538 0.16 -2.93 10.97
CA TYR A 538 0.75 -3.05 12.31
C TYR A 538 1.11 -4.48 12.69
N LEU A 539 0.33 -5.44 12.22
CA LEU A 539 0.47 -6.82 12.62
C LEU A 539 1.59 -7.54 11.89
N ARG A 540 1.94 -7.11 10.69
CA ARG A 540 2.87 -7.88 9.86
C ARG A 540 4.20 -7.23 9.61
N ALA A 541 4.28 -5.91 9.38
CA ALA A 541 5.53 -5.16 9.11
C ALA A 541 6.56 -5.97 8.30
N LEU A 542 6.09 -6.66 7.25
CA LEU A 542 6.90 -7.64 6.52
C LEU A 542 7.72 -7.03 5.40
N ASN A 543 7.25 -5.92 4.82
CA ASN A 543 7.92 -5.05 3.83
C ASN A 543 9.01 -5.74 3.01
N LEU A 544 8.62 -6.41 1.91
CA LEU A 544 9.56 -7.20 1.11
C LEU A 544 10.62 -6.35 0.43
N ASN A 545 10.20 -5.19 -0.10
CA ASN A 545 11.11 -4.26 -0.75
C ASN A 545 12.02 -3.57 0.28
N ASP A 546 11.46 -3.15 1.41
CA ASP A 546 12.15 -2.37 2.43
C ASP A 546 12.07 -3.07 3.81
N ASN A 547 12.98 -4.01 4.17
CA ASN A 547 14.19 -4.20 3.40
C ASN A 547 14.55 -5.72 3.31
N ALA A 548 13.57 -6.63 3.15
CA ALA A 548 13.89 -8.05 2.96
C ALA A 548 14.71 -8.31 1.69
N ALA A 549 14.44 -7.54 0.62
CA ALA A 549 15.19 -7.60 -0.63
C ALA A 549 16.66 -7.17 -0.42
N GLY A 550 16.90 -6.07 0.31
CA GLY A 550 18.25 -5.62 0.66
C GLY A 550 19.02 -6.66 1.47
N VAL A 551 18.36 -7.24 2.48
CA VAL A 551 18.93 -8.34 3.27
C VAL A 551 19.32 -9.52 2.37
N ALA A 552 18.44 -9.96 1.49
CA ALA A 552 18.71 -11.08 0.57
C ALA A 552 19.91 -10.80 -0.35
N VAL A 553 20.00 -9.58 -0.91
CA VAL A 553 21.10 -9.15 -1.78
C VAL A 553 22.42 -9.09 -1.03
N VAL A 554 22.47 -8.53 0.17
CA VAL A 554 23.69 -8.49 1.00
C VAL A 554 24.14 -9.91 1.37
N LEU A 555 23.22 -10.79 1.72
CA LEU A 555 23.53 -12.17 2.07
C LEU A 555 24.06 -12.98 0.88
N GLU A 556 23.46 -12.83 -0.29
CA GLU A 556 23.91 -13.48 -1.52
C GLU A 556 25.27 -12.92 -1.97
N ALA A 557 25.48 -11.60 -1.83
CA ALA A 557 26.78 -10.97 -2.08
C ALA A 557 27.87 -11.51 -1.15
N ALA A 558 27.57 -11.66 0.16
CA ALA A 558 28.49 -12.25 1.12
C ALA A 558 28.87 -13.68 0.72
N GLY A 559 27.90 -14.49 0.27
CA GLY A 559 28.15 -15.83 -0.25
C GLY A 559 29.04 -15.85 -1.51
N ALA A 560 28.95 -14.84 -2.37
CA ALA A 560 29.85 -14.69 -3.50
C ALA A 560 31.27 -14.26 -3.04
N ILE A 561 31.34 -13.25 -2.17
CA ILE A 561 32.60 -12.67 -1.66
C ILE A 561 33.41 -13.70 -0.88
N SER A 562 32.77 -14.62 -0.14
CA SER A 562 33.48 -15.67 0.62
C SER A 562 34.40 -16.54 -0.24
N ARG A 563 34.21 -16.56 -1.57
CA ARG A 563 35.01 -17.27 -2.56
C ARG A 563 35.96 -16.37 -3.33
N MET A 564 35.98 -15.07 -3.02
CA MET A 564 36.80 -14.09 -3.74
C MET A 564 37.95 -13.61 -2.85
N PRO A 565 39.21 -13.62 -3.33
CA PRO A 565 40.31 -13.11 -2.53
C PRO A 565 40.24 -11.58 -2.37
N HIS A 566 40.49 -11.12 -1.15
CA HIS A 566 40.52 -9.69 -0.81
C HIS A 566 41.46 -9.42 0.36
N ARG A 567 41.95 -8.19 0.51
CA ARG A 567 42.93 -7.83 1.54
C ARG A 567 42.29 -7.46 2.88
N ALA A 568 41.43 -6.44 2.90
CA ALA A 568 40.77 -6.04 4.12
C ALA A 568 39.60 -6.99 4.47
N PRO A 569 39.26 -7.18 5.74
CA PRO A 569 38.05 -7.88 6.12
C PRO A 569 36.81 -7.23 5.52
N ILE A 570 35.77 -8.03 5.20
CA ILE A 570 34.47 -7.54 4.81
C ILE A 570 33.44 -8.06 5.81
N LEU A 571 32.59 -7.17 6.30
CA LEU A 571 31.52 -7.49 7.26
C LEU A 571 30.17 -7.29 6.57
N ALA A 572 29.40 -8.38 6.40
CA ALA A 572 28.00 -8.24 6.02
C ALA A 572 27.16 -8.16 7.32
N VAL A 573 26.45 -7.06 7.48
CA VAL A 573 25.80 -6.71 8.75
C VAL A 573 24.30 -6.51 8.53
N PHE A 574 23.51 -7.31 9.23
CA PHE A 574 22.05 -7.22 9.20
C PHE A 574 21.61 -6.52 10.49
N LEU A 575 21.15 -5.31 10.33
CA LEU A 575 20.94 -4.35 11.42
C LEU A 575 19.52 -4.45 11.99
N ALA A 576 19.42 -4.45 13.32
CA ALA A 576 18.16 -4.31 14.03
C ALA A 576 17.77 -2.82 14.15
N GLY A 577 16.50 -2.50 14.05
CA GLY A 577 15.99 -1.16 14.35
C GLY A 577 16.44 -0.10 13.35
N GLY A 578 16.40 -0.40 12.06
CA GLY A 578 16.60 0.57 10.99
C GLY A 578 15.61 1.72 11.11
N TYR A 579 14.35 1.40 11.28
CA TYR A 579 13.28 2.37 11.50
C TYR A 579 13.23 2.96 12.92
N GLN A 580 14.05 2.49 13.84
CA GLN A 580 14.13 2.96 15.22
C GLN A 580 15.42 3.74 15.46
N ASP A 581 15.58 4.85 14.72
CA ASP A 581 16.75 5.73 14.78
C ASP A 581 18.06 5.01 14.44
N ALA A 582 18.01 4.06 13.50
CA ALA A 582 19.15 3.22 13.11
C ALA A 582 19.90 2.63 14.33
N ALA A 583 19.15 2.13 15.32
CA ALA A 583 19.67 1.71 16.60
C ALA A 583 20.75 0.65 16.49
N GLY A 584 20.56 -0.34 15.61
CA GLY A 584 21.56 -1.39 15.36
C GLY A 584 22.85 -0.85 14.76
N ALA A 585 22.74 0.12 13.83
CA ALA A 585 23.92 0.76 13.25
C ALA A 585 24.70 1.57 14.29
N ARG A 586 23.99 2.30 15.17
CA ARG A 586 24.63 3.03 16.27
C ARG A 586 25.40 2.09 17.18
N ALA A 587 24.77 1.03 17.65
CA ALA A 587 25.39 0.03 18.51
C ALA A 587 26.58 -0.67 17.85
N PHE A 588 26.46 -1.00 16.56
CA PHE A 588 27.54 -1.62 15.79
C PHE A 588 28.72 -0.69 15.61
N LEU A 589 28.49 0.55 15.22
CA LEU A 589 29.55 1.55 14.99
C LEU A 589 30.26 1.97 16.29
N GLU A 590 29.57 1.96 17.43
CA GLU A 590 30.19 2.21 18.74
C GLU A 590 31.22 1.14 19.08
N ARG A 591 30.94 -0.13 18.79
CA ARG A 591 31.85 -1.24 19.04
C ARG A 591 33.11 -1.21 18.17
N LEU A 592 32.97 -0.69 16.94
CA LEU A 592 34.10 -0.59 16.00
C LEU A 592 34.92 0.71 16.15
N ASP A 593 34.52 1.60 17.05
CA ASP A 593 35.19 2.89 17.27
C ASP A 593 35.32 3.69 15.95
N GLY A 594 34.38 3.53 15.03
CA GLY A 594 34.35 4.20 13.71
C GLY A 594 35.49 3.80 12.76
N LYS A 595 36.26 2.76 13.07
CA LYS A 595 37.41 2.30 12.25
C LYS A 595 36.95 1.45 11.09
N LEU A 596 36.45 2.09 10.04
CA LEU A 596 35.93 1.45 8.82
C LEU A 596 36.58 2.06 7.58
N THR A 597 36.85 1.20 6.58
CA THR A 597 37.26 1.67 5.25
C THR A 597 36.11 2.30 4.50
N ALA A 598 34.94 1.67 4.59
CA ALA A 598 33.72 2.13 3.92
C ALA A 598 32.48 1.46 4.50
N TRP A 599 31.34 2.15 4.38
CA TRP A 599 30.00 1.64 4.67
C TRP A 599 29.16 1.65 3.40
N VAL A 600 28.67 0.51 2.97
CA VAL A 600 27.75 0.37 1.83
C VAL A 600 26.45 -0.23 2.36
N GLU A 601 25.39 0.53 2.33
CA GLU A 601 24.05 0.10 2.77
C GLU A 601 23.15 -0.16 1.57
N VAL A 602 22.35 -1.19 1.68
CA VAL A 602 21.34 -1.58 0.68
C VAL A 602 19.99 -1.41 1.32
N ASP A 603 19.14 -0.57 0.72
CA ASP A 603 17.90 -0.13 1.31
C ASP A 603 16.85 0.12 0.22
N GLY A 604 15.71 -0.62 0.27
CA GLY A 604 14.62 -0.44 -0.68
C GLY A 604 14.97 -0.71 -2.14
N ILE A 605 15.49 -1.90 -2.47
CA ILE A 605 16.09 -2.18 -3.80
C ILE A 605 15.35 -3.23 -4.63
N GLY A 606 14.31 -3.85 -4.13
CA GLY A 606 13.63 -4.96 -4.81
C GLY A 606 12.70 -4.53 -5.92
N ILE A 607 12.10 -3.35 -5.81
CA ILE A 607 11.15 -2.80 -6.76
C ILE A 607 11.80 -1.66 -7.55
N PRO A 608 11.97 -1.77 -8.87
CA PRO A 608 12.52 -0.69 -9.69
C PRO A 608 11.52 0.47 -9.83
N GLU A 609 12.05 1.72 -9.86
CA GLU A 609 11.22 2.94 -9.90
C GLU A 609 10.34 3.02 -11.16
N ARG A 610 10.85 2.56 -12.30
CA ARG A 610 10.19 2.65 -13.61
C ARG A 610 10.30 1.36 -14.41
N TRP A 611 10.12 0.24 -13.75
CA TRP A 611 10.11 -1.05 -14.44
C TRP A 611 8.92 -1.16 -15.41
N PRO A 612 9.09 -1.69 -16.64
CA PRO A 612 10.34 -2.21 -17.21
C PRO A 612 11.23 -1.18 -17.96
N TRP A 613 10.93 0.10 -17.89
CA TRP A 613 11.47 1.14 -18.76
C TRP A 613 12.81 1.72 -18.32
N SER A 614 13.12 1.72 -17.01
CA SER A 614 14.43 2.10 -16.52
C SER A 614 14.83 1.26 -15.30
N LEU A 615 16.13 1.00 -15.20
CA LEU A 615 16.75 0.37 -14.05
C LEU A 615 17.47 1.47 -13.24
N ASP A 616 16.73 2.48 -12.85
CA ASP A 616 17.31 3.56 -12.08
C ASP A 616 17.72 3.05 -10.70
N VAL A 617 18.99 3.14 -10.39
CA VAL A 617 19.55 2.89 -9.07
C VAL A 617 20.14 4.20 -8.57
N HIS A 618 19.73 4.60 -7.39
CA HIS A 618 20.19 5.82 -6.76
C HIS A 618 21.30 5.51 -5.77
N LEU A 619 22.40 6.24 -5.89
CA LEU A 619 23.52 6.19 -4.97
C LEU A 619 23.56 7.50 -4.18
N GLN A 620 23.30 7.42 -2.91
CA GLN A 620 23.40 8.54 -1.99
C GLN A 620 24.67 8.36 -1.15
N GLY A 621 25.55 9.37 -1.08
CA GLY A 621 26.77 9.16 -0.33
C GLY A 621 27.57 10.39 -0.01
N THR A 622 28.42 10.29 1.01
CA THR A 622 29.41 11.30 1.38
C THR A 622 30.77 10.95 0.81
N GLY A 623 31.59 11.95 0.49
CA GLY A 623 32.95 11.74 0.00
C GLY A 623 33.04 11.38 -1.48
N ILE A 624 32.33 12.12 -2.32
CA ILE A 624 32.32 11.99 -3.78
C ILE A 624 33.73 12.15 -4.34
N GLY A 625 34.21 11.12 -5.02
CA GLY A 625 35.50 11.15 -5.72
C GLY A 625 35.99 9.74 -6.05
N LYS A 626 36.62 9.08 -5.11
CA LYS A 626 37.18 7.73 -5.34
C LYS A 626 36.21 6.61 -4.97
N PHE A 627 35.37 6.82 -3.98
CA PHE A 627 34.49 5.77 -3.43
C PHE A 627 33.29 5.44 -4.33
N PRO A 628 32.48 6.43 -4.78
CA PRO A 628 31.42 6.17 -5.74
C PRO A 628 31.93 5.63 -7.07
N TRP A 629 33.17 5.94 -7.43
CA TRP A 629 33.76 5.43 -8.66
C TRP A 629 33.87 3.90 -8.68
N SER A 630 34.32 3.29 -7.60
CA SER A 630 34.42 1.81 -7.50
C SER A 630 33.07 1.12 -7.64
N VAL A 631 32.00 1.72 -7.06
CA VAL A 631 30.65 1.19 -7.15
C VAL A 631 30.06 1.46 -8.54
N ASN A 632 30.25 2.65 -9.09
CA ASN A 632 29.85 3.00 -10.46
C ASN A 632 30.52 2.12 -11.51
N GLN A 633 31.77 1.72 -11.31
CA GLN A 633 32.40 0.74 -12.19
C GLN A 633 31.66 -0.62 -12.15
N GLY A 634 31.20 -1.06 -10.99
CA GLY A 634 30.34 -2.23 -10.85
C GLY A 634 29.08 -2.13 -11.70
N PHE A 635 28.38 -0.99 -11.62
CA PHE A 635 27.17 -0.74 -12.43
C PHE A 635 27.48 -0.73 -13.94
N ARG A 636 28.51 0.00 -14.36
CA ARG A 636 28.93 0.03 -15.78
C ARG A 636 29.31 -1.35 -16.29
N HIS A 637 29.94 -2.19 -15.46
CA HIS A 637 30.32 -3.53 -15.80
C HIS A 637 29.14 -4.45 -16.13
N VAL A 638 28.00 -4.23 -15.47
CA VAL A 638 26.74 -4.92 -15.78
C VAL A 638 25.85 -4.14 -16.77
N GLY A 639 26.34 -3.01 -17.29
CA GLY A 639 25.62 -2.21 -18.29
C GLY A 639 24.56 -1.29 -17.73
N LEU A 640 24.61 -1.00 -16.43
CA LEU A 640 23.71 -0.06 -15.75
C LEU A 640 24.43 1.27 -15.50
N ILE A 641 23.64 2.33 -15.36
CA ILE A 641 24.10 3.66 -14.93
C ILE A 641 23.38 4.00 -13.64
N ALA A 642 24.14 4.20 -12.57
CA ALA A 642 23.58 4.67 -11.31
C ALA A 642 23.51 6.20 -11.30
N LYS A 643 22.41 6.73 -10.81
CA LYS A 643 22.25 8.15 -10.50
C LYS A 643 22.93 8.44 -9.16
N THR A 644 23.89 9.35 -9.15
CA THR A 644 24.65 9.68 -7.92
C THR A 644 24.18 11.00 -7.34
N GLN A 645 24.00 11.02 -6.03
CA GLN A 645 23.73 12.22 -5.23
C GLN A 645 24.81 12.42 -4.18
N SER A 646 25.20 13.68 -3.98
CA SER A 646 26.24 14.08 -3.04
C SER A 646 25.78 14.19 -1.58
N GLU A 647 24.49 14.06 -1.34
CA GLU A 647 23.89 14.18 -0.01
C GLU A 647 23.12 12.92 0.35
N ILE A 648 23.16 12.55 1.63
CA ILE A 648 22.32 11.49 2.18
C ILE A 648 20.99 12.13 2.57
N VAL A 649 19.95 11.90 1.76
CA VAL A 649 18.61 12.47 1.98
C VAL A 649 17.83 11.68 3.03
N ALA A 650 18.24 10.45 3.36
CA ALA A 650 17.56 9.60 4.32
C ALA A 650 18.20 9.70 5.72
N PRO A 651 17.71 10.55 6.62
CA PRO A 651 18.38 10.90 7.88
C PRO A 651 18.39 9.76 8.92
N HIS A 652 17.63 8.69 8.70
CA HIS A 652 17.40 7.62 9.69
C HIS A 652 17.99 6.26 9.30
N THR A 653 18.89 6.22 8.32
CA THR A 653 19.57 4.99 7.89
C THR A 653 20.87 4.76 8.68
N GLY A 654 21.33 3.52 8.67
CA GLY A 654 22.65 3.17 9.22
C GLY A 654 23.77 3.97 8.52
N GLY A 655 23.62 4.19 7.21
CA GLY A 655 24.54 5.00 6.42
C GLY A 655 24.59 6.45 6.87
N SER A 656 23.48 7.07 7.24
CA SER A 656 23.50 8.43 7.79
C SER A 656 24.28 8.52 9.11
N VAL A 657 24.15 7.51 9.95
CA VAL A 657 24.90 7.39 11.23
C VAL A 657 26.39 7.19 10.96
N ALA A 658 26.75 6.35 9.99
CA ALA A 658 28.15 6.13 9.59
C ALA A 658 28.78 7.42 9.00
N ALA A 659 28.05 8.09 8.12
CA ALA A 659 28.49 9.36 7.52
C ALA A 659 28.71 10.47 8.56
N ALA A 660 27.82 10.59 9.54
CA ALA A 660 27.94 11.54 10.64
C ALA A 660 29.21 11.29 11.50
N ARG A 661 29.75 10.07 11.47
CA ARG A 661 31.02 9.70 12.11
C ARG A 661 32.24 9.81 11.20
N GLY A 662 32.07 10.39 10.01
CA GLY A 662 33.14 10.57 9.03
C GLY A 662 33.55 9.30 8.25
N VAL A 663 32.75 8.23 8.32
CA VAL A 663 32.98 7.02 7.54
C VAL A 663 32.54 7.28 6.09
N PRO A 664 33.37 6.97 5.07
CA PRO A 664 32.93 6.99 3.69
C PRO A 664 31.70 6.08 3.49
N THR A 665 30.61 6.67 3.09
CA THR A 665 29.30 5.99 3.11
C THR A 665 28.61 6.06 1.76
N LEU A 666 27.95 4.97 1.39
CA LEU A 666 27.09 4.87 0.22
C LEU A 666 25.83 4.10 0.58
N ILE A 667 24.68 4.63 0.16
CA ILE A 667 23.38 3.96 0.27
C ILE A 667 22.87 3.69 -1.14
N LEU A 668 22.55 2.42 -1.42
CA LEU A 668 21.93 1.97 -2.68
C LEU A 668 20.42 1.88 -2.50
N ARG A 669 19.67 2.56 -3.37
CA ARG A 669 18.20 2.51 -3.43
C ARG A 669 17.73 2.44 -4.88
N THR A 670 16.56 1.86 -5.12
CA THR A 670 15.91 1.93 -6.43
C THR A 670 14.93 3.08 -6.53
N ARG A 671 14.59 3.74 -5.42
CA ARG A 671 13.73 4.93 -5.37
C ARG A 671 14.35 6.03 -4.54
N MET A 672 14.01 7.27 -4.92
CA MET A 672 14.41 8.48 -4.22
C MET A 672 13.37 8.83 -3.15
N GLY A 673 13.74 8.62 -1.91
CA GLY A 673 12.86 8.84 -0.76
C GLY A 673 12.03 7.59 -0.44
N VAL A 674 11.86 7.32 0.84
CA VAL A 674 10.83 6.41 1.32
C VAL A 674 9.56 7.25 1.42
N GLU A 675 8.73 7.23 0.39
CA GLU A 675 7.39 7.75 0.54
C GLU A 675 6.68 6.85 1.55
N ALA A 676 5.93 7.43 2.47
CA ALA A 676 5.17 6.69 3.49
C ALA A 676 4.28 5.60 2.86
N GLU A 677 3.96 5.77 1.60
CA GLU A 677 3.19 4.89 0.73
C GLU A 677 3.88 3.58 0.38
N ASP A 678 5.21 3.59 0.23
CA ASP A 678 5.99 2.37 -0.07
C ASP A 678 6.10 1.44 1.15
N LEU A 679 5.86 1.97 2.33
CA LEU A 679 5.88 1.22 3.58
C LEU A 679 4.57 0.47 3.84
N ASN A 680 3.53 0.76 3.07
CA ASN A 680 2.16 0.31 3.30
C ASN A 680 1.67 -0.72 2.28
N LEU A 681 2.53 -1.17 1.37
CA LEU A 681 2.14 -2.18 0.40
C LEU A 681 1.91 -3.53 1.10
N PRO A 682 0.78 -4.20 0.85
CA PRO A 682 0.61 -5.59 1.25
C PRO A 682 1.71 -6.46 0.68
N THR A 683 2.12 -7.45 1.44
CA THR A 683 3.24 -8.35 1.12
C THR A 683 3.09 -9.02 -0.25
N GLU A 684 1.88 -9.39 -0.62
CA GLU A 684 1.55 -10.03 -1.88
C GLU A 684 1.78 -9.06 -3.07
N VAL A 685 1.39 -7.80 -2.92
CA VAL A 685 1.59 -6.75 -3.95
C VAL A 685 3.06 -6.44 -4.12
N GLU A 686 3.80 -6.33 -3.03
CA GLU A 686 5.25 -6.16 -3.10
C GLU A 686 5.91 -7.34 -3.81
N ARG A 687 5.49 -8.58 -3.50
CA ARG A 687 6.01 -9.81 -4.11
C ARG A 687 5.88 -9.79 -5.63
N GLU A 688 4.73 -9.38 -6.16
CA GLU A 688 4.49 -9.28 -7.60
C GLU A 688 5.37 -8.24 -8.29
N LYS A 689 5.70 -7.16 -7.58
CA LYS A 689 6.53 -6.06 -8.09
C LYS A 689 8.02 -6.29 -7.96
N LEU A 690 8.44 -7.27 -7.17
CA LEU A 690 9.86 -7.56 -6.97
C LEU A 690 10.54 -8.04 -8.24
N SER A 691 11.69 -7.46 -8.55
CA SER A 691 12.53 -7.85 -9.67
C SER A 691 13.72 -8.71 -9.20
N ALA A 692 13.57 -10.02 -9.29
CA ALA A 692 14.67 -10.96 -9.00
C ALA A 692 15.90 -10.71 -9.89
N ASP A 693 15.69 -10.26 -11.13
CA ASP A 693 16.77 -9.94 -12.05
C ASP A 693 17.58 -8.73 -11.61
N LEU A 694 16.89 -7.68 -11.13
CA LEU A 694 17.54 -6.51 -10.55
C LEU A 694 18.33 -6.89 -9.29
N MET A 695 17.77 -7.70 -8.41
CA MET A 695 18.46 -8.16 -7.20
C MET A 695 19.71 -8.97 -7.53
N VAL A 696 19.68 -9.83 -8.57
CA VAL A 696 20.86 -10.56 -9.05
C VAL A 696 21.94 -9.61 -9.56
N LEU A 697 21.56 -8.59 -10.33
CA LEU A 697 22.50 -7.58 -10.83
C LEU A 697 23.15 -6.80 -9.68
N LEU A 698 22.33 -6.36 -8.73
CA LEU A 698 22.80 -5.61 -7.56
C LEU A 698 23.71 -6.48 -6.66
N THR A 699 23.42 -7.76 -6.51
CA THR A 699 24.30 -8.72 -5.82
C THR A 699 25.70 -8.72 -6.43
N LYS A 700 25.80 -8.77 -7.76
CA LYS A 700 27.09 -8.76 -8.44
C LYS A 700 27.82 -7.43 -8.32
N VAL A 701 27.08 -6.32 -8.51
CA VAL A 701 27.64 -4.96 -8.31
C VAL A 701 28.20 -4.83 -6.91
N LEU A 702 27.43 -5.24 -5.90
CA LEU A 702 27.79 -5.12 -4.49
C LEU A 702 29.03 -5.98 -4.15
N ALA A 703 29.07 -7.24 -4.63
CA ALA A 703 30.22 -8.12 -4.40
C ALA A 703 31.51 -7.56 -5.02
N ASN A 704 31.44 -7.09 -6.26
CA ASN A 704 32.62 -6.49 -6.92
C ASN A 704 33.06 -5.20 -6.23
N ALA A 705 32.11 -4.32 -5.87
CA ALA A 705 32.41 -3.08 -5.16
C ALA A 705 33.10 -3.34 -3.82
N ALA A 706 32.58 -4.28 -3.03
CA ALA A 706 33.14 -4.64 -1.74
C ALA A 706 34.56 -5.15 -1.84
N VAL A 707 34.83 -6.07 -2.80
CA VAL A 707 36.18 -6.63 -3.03
C VAL A 707 37.14 -5.53 -3.51
N ASN A 708 36.72 -4.64 -4.39
CA ASN A 708 37.54 -3.53 -4.85
C ASN A 708 37.87 -2.54 -3.70
N LEU A 709 36.90 -2.26 -2.84
CA LEU A 709 37.12 -1.41 -1.67
C LEU A 709 38.03 -2.07 -0.62
N ALA A 710 37.92 -3.37 -0.45
CA ALA A 710 38.78 -4.16 0.44
C ALA A 710 40.19 -4.32 -0.09
N GLY A 711 40.42 -3.97 -1.35
CA GLY A 711 41.67 -4.12 -2.09
C GLY A 711 41.80 -5.54 -2.69
N ALA A 712 42.00 -5.60 -4.01
CA ALA A 712 42.36 -6.84 -4.66
C ALA A 712 43.68 -7.38 -4.09
N PRO A 713 43.91 -8.70 -4.12
CA PRO A 713 45.09 -9.33 -3.52
C PRO A 713 46.41 -8.80 -4.10
#